data_b3db945b30279dc5e1503d89193986d3
#
_entry.id   b3db945b30279dc5e1503d89193986d3
#
_cell.length_a   1.000
_cell.length_b   1.000
_cell.length_c   1.000
_cell.angle_alpha   90.00
_cell.angle_beta   90.00
_cell.angle_gamma   90.00
#
_symmetry.space_group_name_H-M   'P 1'
#
loop_
_entity.id
_entity.type
_entity.pdbx_description
1 polymer ?
#
loop_
_entity_poly.entity_id
_entity_poly.type
_entity_poly.pdbx_seq_one_letter_code
_entity_poly.pdbx_strand_id
1 'polypeptide(L)'
;MLYEQLLFSELRLAAVSFDTAPLCEENLIKAMTVNEELLALGYTLAPKDIVVLAKSDGLTGFADRIRSDIGDVKAAPMYPDFPSQVMETDEAVFRFHQLLHYLSTYGVEEITGMPVTRGWLPDMQQTEKLEPDDTLLSAKTLALIDRSEQYITPYRRIMTKTERVTDKELMMIRECAEQLPAEALAGVTVTFKQNLLPVFQSIFADGVLSSAQKLICLHAICQHTGDVWKCMDYALTRTRFHFRTSQKRLIVKLLESYPIGDFRENLVISGKKRERTILMLQYLDFNMYSRKPEYAAAVAELRAGRLRSWESQVKRMVAEKAPEVLEVYAARPGMMLRHLTYLMRNGYSLTDIFSAIAPNAARLKTQTLVSLVSFFSRDEANELPESRYQEAVQLRLMLRQLLRLRLSANETPLKQKKVCIRMPEYDLSLSTVSTGDKSSEGGYIRSGIAYRIPENARYIRFFVYWNDKERVDVDLHGAAFSTEGEEIDIGWNAKFKSGELVFSGDITHSDAAEYIDLDLETAKKTLRHVSLNINLYSGHDSFREIDECFVGIMAVSKTGTDIKLYDPKNCFFTHYLTGDYRTLNYGYIDVQNRVLIFDGKPDPSRSYYGTAPRNNAFSLREYLEILFAAQGAEAVSEPGQADVILVMGKPAAENELSLIDSNFFMESE
;
A
#
# COMPACT_ATOMS: atom_id res chain seq x y z
N MET A 1 4.02 -26.09 -4.01
CA MET A 1 4.55 -25.18 -5.06
C MET A 1 3.84 -23.84 -4.99
N LEU A 2 2.53 -23.74 -5.25
CA LEU A 2 1.83 -22.44 -5.22
C LEU A 2 1.91 -21.70 -3.88
N TYR A 3 1.73 -22.41 -2.74
CA TYR A 3 1.77 -21.77 -1.42
C TYR A 3 3.17 -21.24 -1.05
N GLU A 4 4.24 -21.97 -1.38
CA GLU A 4 5.62 -21.52 -1.14
C GLU A 4 5.98 -20.32 -2.01
N GLN A 5 5.48 -20.25 -3.25
CA GLN A 5 5.61 -19.07 -4.10
C GLN A 5 4.88 -17.87 -3.51
N LEU A 6 3.68 -18.07 -2.94
CA LEU A 6 2.94 -17.00 -2.27
C LEU A 6 3.65 -16.54 -0.98
N LEU A 7 4.25 -17.46 -0.20
CA LEU A 7 5.07 -17.08 0.96
C LEU A 7 6.20 -16.13 0.56
N PHE A 8 6.86 -16.44 -0.55
CA PHE A 8 7.94 -15.62 -1.07
C PHE A 8 7.42 -14.29 -1.63
N SER A 9 6.48 -14.32 -2.59
CA SER A 9 6.04 -13.13 -3.31
C SER A 9 5.31 -12.11 -2.43
N GLU A 10 4.41 -12.59 -1.54
CA GLU A 10 3.59 -11.71 -0.72
C GLU A 10 4.26 -11.31 0.61
N LEU A 11 5.03 -12.21 1.20
CA LEU A 11 5.56 -12.01 2.55
C LEU A 11 7.09 -12.01 2.64
N ARG A 12 7.80 -12.36 1.58
CA ARG A 12 9.26 -12.56 1.56
C ARG A 12 9.71 -13.52 2.65
N LEU A 13 8.98 -14.59 2.78
CA LEU A 13 9.30 -15.69 3.67
C LEU A 13 9.67 -16.92 2.88
N ALA A 14 10.70 -17.65 3.36
CA ALA A 14 11.05 -18.96 2.85
C ALA A 14 11.04 -19.96 4.00
N ALA A 15 10.30 -21.04 3.84
CA ALA A 15 10.22 -22.10 4.84
C ALA A 15 11.36 -23.11 4.65
N VAL A 16 12.11 -23.36 5.72
CA VAL A 16 13.16 -24.38 5.81
C VAL A 16 13.06 -25.08 7.16
N SER A 17 13.52 -26.33 7.27
CA SER A 17 13.54 -27.02 8.57
C SER A 17 14.81 -26.61 9.33
N PHE A 18 14.63 -26.01 10.49
CA PHE A 18 15.72 -25.48 11.30
C PHE A 18 16.48 -26.62 12.01
N ASP A 19 17.76 -26.40 12.29
CA ASP A 19 18.63 -27.27 13.09
C ASP A 19 18.68 -28.75 12.60
N THR A 20 18.55 -28.97 11.30
CA THR A 20 18.65 -30.31 10.69
C THR A 20 20.09 -30.73 10.39
N ALA A 21 21.04 -29.79 10.42
CA ALA A 21 22.47 -30.03 10.18
C ALA A 21 23.31 -29.29 11.26
N PRO A 22 24.50 -29.82 11.59
CA PRO A 22 25.40 -29.12 12.51
C PRO A 22 25.95 -27.86 11.84
N LEU A 23 26.16 -26.80 12.64
CA LEU A 23 26.89 -25.63 12.19
C LEU A 23 28.38 -26.00 12.04
N CYS A 24 28.88 -25.94 10.84
CA CYS A 24 30.30 -26.12 10.52
C CYS A 24 30.77 -25.05 9.54
N GLU A 25 32.06 -24.84 9.44
CA GLU A 25 32.67 -23.85 8.56
C GLU A 25 32.25 -24.05 7.10
N GLU A 26 32.22 -25.30 6.63
CA GLU A 26 31.82 -25.63 5.26
C GLU A 26 30.37 -25.20 4.96
N ASN A 27 29.42 -25.49 5.87
CA ASN A 27 28.03 -25.13 5.69
C ASN A 27 27.84 -23.60 5.78
N LEU A 28 28.59 -22.92 6.64
CA LEU A 28 28.54 -21.48 6.75
C LEU A 28 29.05 -20.80 5.46
N ILE A 29 30.16 -21.28 4.92
CA ILE A 29 30.71 -20.81 3.63
C ILE A 29 29.66 -21.01 2.52
N LYS A 30 29.04 -22.19 2.45
CA LYS A 30 27.98 -22.47 1.47
C LYS A 30 26.80 -21.52 1.63
N ALA A 31 26.34 -21.25 2.85
CA ALA A 31 25.25 -20.34 3.10
C ALA A 31 25.60 -18.88 2.72
N MET A 32 26.84 -18.46 2.95
CA MET A 32 27.33 -17.16 2.48
C MET A 32 27.38 -17.10 0.94
N THR A 33 27.84 -18.18 0.28
CA THR A 33 27.81 -18.27 -1.20
C THR A 33 26.38 -18.17 -1.73
N VAL A 34 25.43 -18.88 -1.10
CA VAL A 34 24.00 -18.75 -1.44
C VAL A 34 23.51 -17.31 -1.27
N ASN A 35 23.94 -16.61 -0.22
CA ASN A 35 23.56 -15.21 -0.04
C ASN A 35 24.13 -14.29 -1.14
N GLU A 36 25.35 -14.55 -1.62
CA GLU A 36 25.91 -13.84 -2.80
C GLU A 36 25.10 -14.13 -4.07
N GLU A 37 24.65 -15.37 -4.27
CA GLU A 37 23.75 -15.70 -5.37
C GLU A 37 22.41 -14.99 -5.25
N LEU A 38 21.86 -14.87 -4.02
CA LEU A 38 20.64 -14.12 -3.76
C LEU A 38 20.84 -12.62 -4.02
N LEU A 39 21.99 -12.05 -3.66
CA LEU A 39 22.32 -10.66 -3.99
C LEU A 39 22.32 -10.45 -5.50
N ALA A 40 22.78 -11.43 -6.27
CA ALA A 40 22.68 -11.41 -7.72
C ALA A 40 21.23 -11.33 -8.24
N LEU A 41 20.26 -11.80 -7.46
CA LEU A 41 18.84 -11.76 -7.75
C LEU A 41 18.14 -10.57 -7.09
N GLY A 42 18.86 -9.68 -6.40
CA GLY A 42 18.32 -8.52 -5.69
C GLY A 42 17.78 -8.83 -4.28
N TYR A 43 18.12 -10.00 -3.72
CA TYR A 43 17.71 -10.40 -2.37
C TYR A 43 18.91 -10.63 -1.45
N THR A 44 18.68 -10.56 -0.14
CA THR A 44 19.69 -10.86 0.87
C THR A 44 19.04 -11.48 2.10
N LEU A 45 19.78 -12.30 2.81
CA LEU A 45 19.42 -12.82 4.12
C LEU A 45 20.02 -11.93 5.23
N ALA A 46 19.30 -11.75 6.32
CA ALA A 46 19.90 -11.17 7.51
C ALA A 46 21.03 -12.10 8.05
N PRO A 47 22.07 -11.57 8.72
CA PRO A 47 23.17 -12.40 9.24
C PRO A 47 22.71 -13.58 10.09
N LYS A 48 21.68 -13.42 10.91
CA LYS A 48 21.06 -14.49 11.69
C LYS A 48 20.46 -15.59 10.80
N ASP A 49 19.84 -15.21 9.68
CA ASP A 49 19.20 -16.16 8.76
C ASP A 49 20.22 -16.90 7.90
N ILE A 50 21.39 -16.32 7.63
CA ILE A 50 22.53 -17.04 7.02
C ILE A 50 22.97 -18.20 7.92
N VAL A 51 23.07 -17.96 9.24
CA VAL A 51 23.41 -19.02 10.21
C VAL A 51 22.31 -20.08 10.29
N VAL A 52 21.04 -19.66 10.22
CA VAL A 52 19.91 -20.59 10.18
C VAL A 52 19.94 -21.42 8.89
N LEU A 53 20.20 -20.81 7.74
CA LEU A 53 20.32 -21.53 6.47
C LEU A 53 21.46 -22.57 6.51
N ALA A 54 22.62 -22.21 7.08
CA ALA A 54 23.75 -23.12 7.24
C ALA A 54 23.42 -24.38 8.05
N LYS A 55 22.42 -24.30 8.93
CA LYS A 55 21.95 -25.40 9.79
C LYS A 55 20.65 -26.06 9.30
N SER A 56 20.15 -25.68 8.14
CA SER A 56 18.83 -26.10 7.63
C SER A 56 18.94 -27.16 6.54
N ASP A 57 17.82 -27.84 6.27
CA ASP A 57 17.64 -28.72 5.11
C ASP A 57 17.59 -27.95 3.78
N GLY A 58 17.39 -26.64 3.85
CA GLY A 58 17.27 -25.77 2.68
C GLY A 58 18.59 -25.32 2.05
N LEU A 59 19.74 -25.60 2.66
CA LEU A 59 21.03 -25.06 2.21
C LEU A 59 21.35 -25.42 0.74
N THR A 60 21.02 -26.64 0.30
CA THR A 60 21.24 -27.07 -1.07
C THR A 60 20.07 -26.68 -1.96
N GLY A 61 20.32 -25.93 -3.05
CA GLY A 61 19.31 -25.54 -4.03
C GLY A 61 18.43 -24.37 -3.61
N PHE A 62 18.76 -23.65 -2.52
CA PHE A 62 17.98 -22.53 -2.04
C PHE A 62 17.90 -21.38 -3.07
N ALA A 63 19.05 -20.98 -3.61
CA ALA A 63 19.10 -19.92 -4.62
C ALA A 63 18.34 -20.30 -5.90
N ASP A 64 18.43 -21.58 -6.33
CA ASP A 64 17.70 -22.06 -7.51
C ASP A 64 16.18 -22.04 -7.29
N ARG A 65 15.73 -22.40 -6.08
CA ARG A 65 14.32 -22.29 -5.70
C ARG A 65 13.85 -20.83 -5.78
N ILE A 66 14.60 -19.91 -5.16
CA ILE A 66 14.24 -18.47 -5.18
C ILE A 66 14.29 -17.93 -6.61
N ARG A 67 15.25 -18.34 -7.43
CA ARG A 67 15.31 -17.96 -8.85
C ARG A 67 14.08 -18.45 -9.61
N SER A 68 13.62 -19.66 -9.32
CA SER A 68 12.38 -20.21 -9.90
C SER A 68 11.13 -19.45 -9.44
N ASP A 69 11.10 -19.02 -8.16
CA ASP A 69 9.97 -18.31 -7.58
C ASP A 69 9.86 -16.86 -8.07
N ILE A 70 10.99 -16.22 -8.36
CA ILE A 70 11.04 -14.86 -8.96
C ILE A 70 10.58 -14.90 -10.43
N GLY A 71 10.74 -16.06 -11.12
CA GLY A 71 10.78 -16.09 -12.56
C GLY A 71 12.05 -15.37 -13.04
N ASP A 72 13.02 -16.10 -13.58
CA ASP A 72 14.24 -15.46 -14.12
C ASP A 72 13.84 -14.68 -15.38
N VAL A 73 13.45 -13.42 -15.20
CA VAL A 73 12.85 -12.60 -16.23
C VAL A 73 13.88 -12.30 -17.31
N LYS A 74 13.78 -13.01 -18.40
CA LYS A 74 14.49 -12.74 -19.65
C LYS A 74 13.58 -12.03 -20.64
N ALA A 75 12.72 -11.11 -20.17
CA ALA A 75 11.91 -10.32 -21.06
C ALA A 75 12.84 -9.46 -21.92
N ALA A 76 12.87 -9.78 -23.21
CA ALA A 76 13.53 -8.93 -24.18
C ALA A 76 12.50 -7.98 -24.79
N PRO A 77 12.81 -6.70 -25.00
CA PRO A 77 11.93 -5.81 -25.72
C PRO A 77 11.67 -6.39 -27.11
N MET A 78 10.49 -6.17 -27.65
CA MET A 78 10.12 -6.64 -29.01
C MET A 78 11.12 -6.14 -30.06
N TYR A 79 11.64 -4.93 -29.83
CA TYR A 79 12.66 -4.30 -30.65
C TYR A 79 13.85 -3.92 -29.76
N PRO A 80 14.92 -4.76 -29.63
CA PRO A 80 16.05 -4.49 -28.74
C PRO A 80 16.72 -3.12 -28.94
N ASP A 81 16.85 -2.69 -30.17
CA ASP A 81 17.39 -1.37 -30.52
C ASP A 81 16.28 -0.37 -30.92
N PHE A 82 15.05 -0.60 -30.46
CA PHE A 82 13.86 0.17 -30.82
C PHE A 82 14.07 1.69 -30.77
N PRO A 83 14.67 2.28 -29.74
CA PRO A 83 14.82 3.73 -29.71
C PRO A 83 15.72 4.28 -30.82
N SER A 84 16.87 3.67 -31.08
CA SER A 84 17.78 4.10 -32.16
C SER A 84 17.11 3.92 -33.51
N GLN A 85 16.49 2.80 -33.74
CA GLN A 85 15.79 2.49 -34.99
C GLN A 85 14.61 3.43 -35.24
N VAL A 86 13.83 3.76 -34.19
CA VAL A 86 12.74 4.73 -34.29
C VAL A 86 13.25 6.13 -34.61
N MET A 87 14.33 6.55 -33.96
CA MET A 87 14.94 7.86 -34.16
C MET A 87 15.48 8.05 -35.58
N GLU A 88 16.02 7.00 -36.19
CA GLU A 88 16.63 7.00 -37.51
C GLU A 88 15.61 6.74 -38.63
N THR A 89 14.44 6.18 -38.32
CA THR A 89 13.43 5.78 -39.29
C THR A 89 12.58 6.99 -39.73
N ASP A 90 12.29 7.07 -41.03
CA ASP A 90 11.32 8.04 -41.59
C ASP A 90 9.95 7.88 -40.92
N GLU A 91 9.27 8.99 -40.65
CA GLU A 91 8.02 8.98 -39.89
C GLU A 91 6.89 8.20 -40.59
N ALA A 92 6.80 8.26 -41.91
CA ALA A 92 5.78 7.51 -42.66
C ALA A 92 6.03 6.01 -42.63
N VAL A 93 7.30 5.61 -42.71
CA VAL A 93 7.73 4.22 -42.57
C VAL A 93 7.49 3.72 -41.14
N PHE A 94 7.80 4.52 -40.13
CA PHE A 94 7.52 4.19 -38.74
C PHE A 94 6.02 3.95 -38.49
N ARG A 95 5.16 4.85 -38.95
CA ARG A 95 3.69 4.69 -38.83
C ARG A 95 3.16 3.46 -39.56
N PHE A 96 3.75 3.12 -40.69
CA PHE A 96 3.38 1.91 -41.42
C PHE A 96 3.76 0.64 -40.62
N HIS A 97 4.95 0.62 -40.01
CA HIS A 97 5.37 -0.50 -39.13
C HIS A 97 4.54 -0.61 -37.85
N GLN A 98 4.13 0.51 -37.25
CA GLN A 98 3.17 0.51 -36.16
C GLN A 98 1.84 -0.17 -36.56
N LEU A 99 1.32 0.16 -37.74
CA LEU A 99 0.09 -0.46 -38.25
C LEU A 99 0.27 -1.98 -38.44
N LEU A 100 1.37 -2.41 -39.05
CA LEU A 100 1.66 -3.84 -39.25
C LEU A 100 1.81 -4.57 -37.92
N HIS A 101 2.49 -3.97 -36.96
CA HIS A 101 2.62 -4.51 -35.63
C HIS A 101 1.24 -4.66 -34.95
N TYR A 102 0.43 -3.62 -34.98
CA TYR A 102 -0.91 -3.65 -34.43
C TYR A 102 -1.75 -4.78 -35.06
N LEU A 103 -1.77 -4.90 -36.38
CA LEU A 103 -2.52 -5.95 -37.08
C LEU A 103 -2.03 -7.36 -36.71
N SER A 104 -0.71 -7.59 -36.58
CA SER A 104 -0.16 -8.88 -36.21
C SER A 104 -0.40 -9.24 -34.73
N THR A 105 -0.40 -8.24 -33.86
CA THR A 105 -0.58 -8.42 -32.40
C THR A 105 -2.01 -8.82 -32.05
N TYR A 106 -3.01 -8.25 -32.74
CA TYR A 106 -4.42 -8.48 -32.41
C TYR A 106 -5.07 -9.64 -33.19
N GLY A 107 -4.27 -10.58 -33.66
CA GLY A 107 -4.79 -11.84 -34.20
C GLY A 107 -5.53 -11.69 -35.55
N VAL A 108 -5.22 -10.66 -36.33
CA VAL A 108 -5.85 -10.48 -37.67
C VAL A 108 -5.58 -11.70 -38.57
N GLU A 109 -4.40 -12.32 -38.43
CA GLU A 109 -4.08 -13.58 -39.15
C GLU A 109 -5.02 -14.71 -38.78
N GLU A 110 -5.36 -14.84 -37.48
CA GLU A 110 -6.28 -15.86 -36.97
C GLU A 110 -7.72 -15.62 -37.46
N ILE A 111 -8.13 -14.35 -37.54
CA ILE A 111 -9.48 -13.97 -37.97
C ILE A 111 -9.65 -14.07 -39.48
N THR A 112 -8.65 -13.64 -40.23
CA THR A 112 -8.74 -13.50 -41.69
C THR A 112 -8.14 -14.67 -42.46
N GLY A 113 -7.30 -15.49 -41.83
CA GLY A 113 -6.51 -16.55 -42.46
C GLY A 113 -5.44 -16.02 -43.43
N MET A 114 -5.20 -14.70 -43.43
CA MET A 114 -4.20 -14.07 -44.28
C MET A 114 -2.94 -13.79 -43.49
N PRO A 115 -1.74 -14.22 -43.94
CA PRO A 115 -0.49 -13.92 -43.25
C PRO A 115 -0.25 -12.42 -43.24
N VAL A 116 -0.08 -11.83 -42.06
CA VAL A 116 0.31 -10.44 -41.86
C VAL A 116 1.81 -10.37 -41.65
N THR A 117 2.51 -9.64 -42.46
CA THR A 117 3.93 -9.36 -42.24
C THR A 117 4.08 -8.58 -40.95
N ARG A 118 4.80 -9.12 -39.99
CA ARG A 118 5.07 -8.44 -38.69
C ARG A 118 5.89 -7.16 -38.87
N GLY A 119 6.13 -6.75 -40.08
CA GLY A 119 6.85 -5.56 -40.41
C GLY A 119 8.32 -5.66 -40.08
N TRP A 120 8.81 -4.64 -39.50
CA TRP A 120 10.22 -4.47 -39.22
C TRP A 120 10.57 -5.01 -37.84
N LEU A 121 11.23 -6.17 -37.82
CA LEU A 121 11.75 -6.81 -36.61
C LEU A 121 13.29 -6.76 -36.68
N PRO A 122 13.94 -6.05 -35.77
CA PRO A 122 15.40 -6.01 -35.72
C PRO A 122 15.96 -7.37 -35.26
N ASP A 123 17.16 -7.69 -35.71
CA ASP A 123 17.90 -8.83 -35.19
C ASP A 123 18.26 -8.60 -33.72
N MET A 124 18.08 -9.62 -32.92
CA MET A 124 18.44 -9.60 -31.51
C MET A 124 19.97 -9.53 -31.36
N GLN A 125 20.49 -8.36 -31.02
CA GLN A 125 21.90 -8.19 -30.71
C GLN A 125 22.12 -8.30 -29.20
N GLN A 126 23.21 -8.94 -28.79
CA GLN A 126 23.63 -8.93 -27.39
C GLN A 126 24.17 -7.55 -27.06
N THR A 127 23.52 -6.88 -26.14
CA THR A 127 24.04 -5.62 -25.57
C THR A 127 24.95 -5.92 -24.37
N GLU A 128 25.86 -5.03 -24.09
CA GLU A 128 26.72 -5.12 -22.90
C GLU A 128 25.87 -5.16 -21.63
N LYS A 129 26.23 -6.04 -20.72
CA LYS A 129 25.58 -6.07 -19.41
C LYS A 129 25.98 -4.82 -18.62
N LEU A 130 25.00 -4.23 -17.96
CA LEU A 130 25.25 -3.17 -17.02
C LEU A 130 26.13 -3.71 -15.88
N GLU A 131 27.26 -3.04 -15.61
CA GLU A 131 28.05 -3.30 -14.43
C GLU A 131 27.29 -2.77 -13.20
N PRO A 132 27.01 -3.60 -12.18
CA PRO A 132 26.29 -3.16 -11.00
C PRO A 132 27.09 -2.07 -10.28
N ASP A 133 26.45 -0.95 -9.99
CA ASP A 133 27.00 0.04 -9.07
C ASP A 133 26.57 -0.33 -7.64
N ASP A 134 27.51 -0.73 -6.81
CA ASP A 134 27.24 -1.17 -5.43
C ASP A 134 26.53 -0.09 -4.59
N THR A 135 26.71 1.17 -4.96
CA THR A 135 26.02 2.30 -4.27
C THR A 135 24.52 2.37 -4.62
N LEU A 136 24.10 1.75 -5.70
CA LEU A 136 22.71 1.70 -6.18
C LEU A 136 21.97 0.42 -5.78
N LEU A 137 22.69 -0.56 -5.23
CA LEU A 137 22.07 -1.82 -4.81
C LEU A 137 21.03 -1.62 -3.72
N SER A 138 19.82 -2.09 -3.98
CA SER A 138 18.75 -2.18 -3.00
C SER A 138 18.31 -3.62 -2.85
N ALA A 139 19.11 -4.41 -2.15
CA ALA A 139 18.78 -5.80 -1.89
C ALA A 139 17.60 -5.93 -0.92
N LYS A 140 16.61 -6.73 -1.30
CA LYS A 140 15.42 -7.01 -0.52
C LYS A 140 15.73 -8.09 0.52
N THR A 141 15.37 -7.87 1.78
CA THR A 141 15.61 -8.88 2.82
C THR A 141 14.56 -9.98 2.74
N LEU A 142 15.04 -11.21 2.52
CA LEU A 142 14.27 -12.43 2.64
C LEU A 142 14.44 -12.97 4.06
N ALA A 143 13.38 -13.37 4.73
CA ALA A 143 13.43 -13.95 6.06
C ALA A 143 13.15 -15.45 6.01
N LEU A 144 13.85 -16.22 6.86
CA LEU A 144 13.61 -17.65 7.00
C LEU A 144 12.62 -17.90 8.14
N ILE A 145 11.72 -18.85 7.92
CA ILE A 145 10.81 -19.37 8.95
C ILE A 145 10.96 -20.87 9.05
N ASP A 146 10.80 -21.41 10.25
CA ASP A 146 10.78 -22.86 10.44
C ASP A 146 9.55 -23.47 9.73
N ARG A 147 9.76 -24.64 9.11
CA ARG A 147 8.69 -25.33 8.39
C ARG A 147 7.50 -25.69 9.28
N SER A 148 7.71 -25.85 10.59
CA SER A 148 6.62 -26.06 11.56
C SER A 148 5.75 -24.81 11.75
N GLU A 149 6.28 -23.64 11.45
CA GLU A 149 5.59 -22.35 11.58
C GLU A 149 5.07 -21.79 10.24
N GLN A 150 5.26 -22.52 9.14
CA GLN A 150 4.97 -22.04 7.79
C GLN A 150 3.51 -21.60 7.56
N TYR A 151 2.56 -22.06 8.38
CA TYR A 151 1.15 -21.65 8.30
C TYR A 151 0.77 -20.62 9.38
N ILE A 152 1.29 -20.76 10.61
CA ILE A 152 0.86 -19.87 11.70
C ILE A 152 1.50 -18.48 11.60
N THR A 153 2.76 -18.38 11.19
CA THR A 153 3.45 -17.10 11.05
C THR A 153 2.85 -16.25 9.93
N PRO A 154 2.62 -16.77 8.70
CA PRO A 154 1.91 -16.02 7.66
C PRO A 154 0.48 -15.65 8.05
N TYR A 155 -0.27 -16.59 8.66
CA TYR A 155 -1.62 -16.33 9.13
C TYR A 155 -1.67 -15.14 10.09
N ARG A 156 -0.82 -15.13 11.12
CA ARG A 156 -0.72 -14.01 12.06
C ARG A 156 -0.35 -12.71 11.36
N ARG A 157 0.67 -12.73 10.51
CA ARG A 157 1.17 -11.54 9.81
C ARG A 157 0.09 -10.91 8.93
N ILE A 158 -0.65 -11.71 8.16
CA ILE A 158 -1.71 -11.21 7.29
C ILE A 158 -2.91 -10.72 8.10
N MET A 159 -3.33 -11.46 9.13
CA MET A 159 -4.47 -11.09 9.98
C MET A 159 -4.23 -9.78 10.76
N THR A 160 -3.00 -9.55 11.22
CA THR A 160 -2.63 -8.35 11.98
C THR A 160 -2.16 -7.20 11.10
N LYS A 161 -2.21 -7.36 9.79
CA LYS A 161 -1.81 -6.33 8.82
C LYS A 161 -2.67 -5.07 9.01
N THR A 162 -2.03 -3.91 9.00
CA THR A 162 -2.68 -2.59 9.11
C THR A 162 -3.15 -2.04 7.77
N GLU A 163 -3.02 -2.84 6.72
CA GLU A 163 -3.33 -2.52 5.33
C GLU A 163 -4.39 -3.46 4.76
N ARG A 164 -4.88 -3.12 3.56
CA ARG A 164 -5.83 -4.00 2.87
C ARG A 164 -5.13 -5.29 2.44
N VAL A 165 -5.75 -6.42 2.74
CA VAL A 165 -5.27 -7.73 2.27
C VAL A 165 -5.48 -7.86 0.77
N THR A 166 -4.51 -8.48 0.09
CA THR A 166 -4.60 -8.83 -1.33
C THR A 166 -5.40 -10.12 -1.53
N ASP A 167 -5.80 -10.41 -2.75
CA ASP A 167 -6.50 -11.67 -3.04
C ASP A 167 -5.56 -12.88 -2.88
N LYS A 168 -4.28 -12.73 -3.17
CA LYS A 168 -3.24 -13.73 -2.91
C LYS A 168 -3.10 -14.00 -1.41
N GLU A 169 -3.07 -12.95 -0.58
CA GLU A 169 -3.07 -13.10 0.88
C GLU A 169 -4.36 -13.75 1.40
N LEU A 170 -5.50 -13.48 0.79
CA LEU A 170 -6.76 -14.19 1.14
C LEU A 170 -6.70 -15.68 0.78
N MET A 171 -6.07 -16.04 -0.33
CA MET A 171 -5.79 -17.44 -0.66
C MET A 171 -4.87 -18.08 0.38
N MET A 172 -3.81 -17.37 0.82
CA MET A 172 -2.92 -17.85 1.87
C MET A 172 -3.65 -18.02 3.21
N ILE A 173 -4.52 -17.07 3.62
CA ILE A 173 -5.34 -17.22 4.83
C ILE A 173 -6.18 -18.50 4.76
N ARG A 174 -6.77 -18.77 3.61
CA ARG A 174 -7.58 -19.98 3.40
C ARG A 174 -6.75 -21.24 3.59
N GLU A 175 -5.61 -21.34 2.92
CA GLU A 175 -4.67 -22.46 3.04
C GLU A 175 -4.18 -22.64 4.49
N CYS A 176 -3.76 -21.54 5.13
CA CYS A 176 -3.34 -21.57 6.52
C CYS A 176 -4.46 -22.05 7.45
N ALA A 177 -5.70 -21.59 7.24
CA ALA A 177 -6.83 -21.94 8.06
C ALA A 177 -7.21 -23.42 7.94
N GLU A 178 -6.97 -24.04 6.79
CA GLU A 178 -7.17 -25.48 6.58
C GLU A 178 -6.16 -26.34 7.34
N GLN A 179 -4.92 -25.84 7.49
CA GLN A 179 -3.82 -26.57 8.10
C GLN A 179 -3.68 -26.31 9.62
N LEU A 180 -4.21 -25.19 10.13
CA LEU A 180 -4.02 -24.79 11.51
C LEU A 180 -5.07 -25.41 12.45
N PRO A 181 -4.69 -25.78 13.70
CA PRO A 181 -5.63 -26.20 14.71
C PRO A 181 -6.52 -25.04 15.18
N ALA A 182 -7.69 -25.36 15.69
CA ALA A 182 -8.70 -24.37 16.11
C ALA A 182 -8.18 -23.36 17.14
N GLU A 183 -7.30 -23.79 18.04
CA GLU A 183 -6.69 -22.96 19.08
C GLU A 183 -5.79 -21.87 18.47
N ALA A 184 -5.06 -22.21 17.41
CA ALA A 184 -4.21 -21.26 16.70
C ALA A 184 -5.04 -20.20 15.95
N LEU A 185 -6.17 -20.62 15.36
CA LEU A 185 -7.10 -19.70 14.69
C LEU A 185 -7.78 -18.74 15.69
N ALA A 186 -8.11 -19.24 16.90
CA ALA A 186 -8.77 -18.44 17.94
C ALA A 186 -7.89 -17.31 18.52
N GLY A 187 -6.57 -17.45 18.42
CA GLY A 187 -5.61 -16.52 19.05
C GLY A 187 -5.29 -15.28 18.20
N VAL A 188 -5.85 -15.13 17.01
CA VAL A 188 -5.46 -14.07 16.08
C VAL A 188 -6.68 -13.25 15.64
N THR A 189 -6.60 -11.93 15.82
CA THR A 189 -7.66 -10.97 15.46
C THR A 189 -7.30 -10.20 14.19
N VAL A 190 -8.32 -9.69 13.48
CA VAL A 190 -8.13 -8.78 12.34
C VAL A 190 -7.93 -7.36 12.86
N THR A 191 -6.75 -6.81 12.67
CA THR A 191 -6.41 -5.46 13.13
C THR A 191 -7.06 -4.37 12.26
N PHE A 192 -7.02 -4.54 10.95
CA PHE A 192 -7.55 -3.54 10.01
C PHE A 192 -9.01 -3.84 9.64
N LYS A 193 -9.94 -2.99 10.10
CA LYS A 193 -11.39 -3.20 9.95
C LYS A 193 -11.89 -3.41 8.52
N GLN A 194 -11.19 -2.90 7.52
CA GLN A 194 -11.56 -3.10 6.12
C GLN A 194 -11.30 -4.55 5.67
N ASN A 195 -10.37 -5.23 6.33
CA ASN A 195 -10.06 -6.64 6.06
C ASN A 195 -11.05 -7.62 6.67
N LEU A 196 -11.87 -7.17 7.63
CA LEU A 196 -12.83 -8.04 8.33
C LEU A 196 -13.71 -8.84 7.37
N LEU A 197 -14.35 -8.16 6.42
CA LEU A 197 -15.29 -8.84 5.51
C LEU A 197 -14.57 -9.69 4.46
N PRO A 198 -13.51 -9.25 3.77
CA PRO A 198 -12.73 -10.12 2.88
C PRO A 198 -12.18 -11.37 3.58
N VAL A 199 -11.60 -11.24 4.77
CA VAL A 199 -11.12 -12.38 5.56
C VAL A 199 -12.26 -13.31 5.94
N PHE A 200 -13.37 -12.76 6.42
CA PHE A 200 -14.55 -13.56 6.73
C PHE A 200 -15.06 -14.33 5.51
N GLN A 201 -15.15 -13.69 4.36
CA GLN A 201 -15.58 -14.33 3.11
C GLN A 201 -14.65 -15.49 2.71
N SER A 202 -13.35 -15.29 2.82
CA SER A 202 -12.35 -16.31 2.50
C SER A 202 -12.48 -17.55 3.42
N ILE A 203 -12.61 -17.33 4.74
CA ILE A 203 -12.72 -18.41 5.74
C ILE A 203 -14.07 -19.12 5.67
N PHE A 204 -15.17 -18.40 5.39
CA PHE A 204 -16.52 -18.94 5.31
C PHE A 204 -16.87 -19.59 3.96
N ALA A 205 -15.98 -19.55 2.99
CA ALA A 205 -16.16 -20.24 1.72
C ALA A 205 -16.45 -21.73 1.94
N ASP A 206 -17.22 -22.32 1.03
CA ASP A 206 -17.59 -23.72 1.11
C ASP A 206 -16.35 -24.63 0.98
N GLY A 207 -16.30 -25.67 1.80
CA GLY A 207 -15.25 -26.69 1.76
C GLY A 207 -13.97 -26.34 2.55
N VAL A 208 -13.78 -25.10 3.00
CA VAL A 208 -12.55 -24.67 3.70
C VAL A 208 -12.53 -25.16 5.15
N LEU A 209 -13.49 -24.74 5.95
CA LEU A 209 -13.53 -25.03 7.39
C LEU A 209 -14.82 -25.73 7.79
N SER A 210 -14.73 -26.54 8.85
CA SER A 210 -15.90 -27.07 9.53
C SER A 210 -16.72 -25.94 10.18
N SER A 211 -18.00 -26.19 10.39
CA SER A 211 -18.90 -25.22 11.03
C SER A 211 -18.41 -24.79 12.44
N ALA A 212 -17.72 -25.67 13.17
CA ALA A 212 -17.15 -25.33 14.48
C ALA A 212 -15.97 -24.36 14.34
N GLN A 213 -15.04 -24.64 13.43
CA GLN A 213 -13.90 -23.77 13.13
C GLN A 213 -14.35 -22.39 12.62
N LYS A 214 -15.36 -22.34 11.75
CA LYS A 214 -15.95 -21.07 11.26
C LYS A 214 -16.44 -20.19 12.41
N LEU A 215 -17.05 -20.77 13.45
CA LEU A 215 -17.50 -20.01 14.62
C LEU A 215 -16.34 -19.54 15.51
N ILE A 216 -15.30 -20.35 15.65
CA ILE A 216 -14.08 -19.96 16.36
C ILE A 216 -13.43 -18.75 15.66
N CYS A 217 -13.29 -18.81 14.33
CA CYS A 217 -12.80 -17.71 13.53
C CYS A 217 -13.69 -16.47 13.65
N LEU A 218 -15.01 -16.62 13.60
CA LEU A 218 -15.94 -15.50 13.77
C LEU A 218 -15.72 -14.80 15.13
N HIS A 219 -15.56 -15.58 16.20
CA HIS A 219 -15.27 -15.02 17.53
C HIS A 219 -13.94 -14.29 17.58
N ALA A 220 -12.90 -14.84 16.94
CA ALA A 220 -11.57 -14.25 16.94
C ALA A 220 -11.49 -12.93 16.14
N ILE A 221 -12.13 -12.89 14.95
CA ILE A 221 -12.04 -11.73 14.06
C ILE A 221 -12.97 -10.57 14.43
N CYS A 222 -14.07 -10.82 15.17
CA CYS A 222 -15.03 -9.78 15.55
C CYS A 222 -14.65 -9.15 16.89
N GLN A 223 -14.40 -7.85 16.90
CA GLN A 223 -14.03 -7.10 18.11
C GLN A 223 -15.23 -6.40 18.76
N HIS A 224 -16.32 -6.21 18.02
CA HIS A 224 -17.56 -5.58 18.50
C HIS A 224 -18.79 -6.15 17.80
N THR A 225 -19.94 -5.84 18.36
CA THR A 225 -21.22 -6.32 17.80
C THR A 225 -21.46 -5.88 16.36
N GLY A 226 -20.98 -4.73 15.94
CA GLY A 226 -21.05 -4.26 14.55
C GLY A 226 -20.34 -5.16 13.56
N ASP A 227 -19.23 -5.76 13.97
CA ASP A 227 -18.47 -6.72 13.17
C ASP A 227 -19.26 -8.02 13.02
N VAL A 228 -19.84 -8.50 14.10
CA VAL A 228 -20.72 -9.70 14.08
C VAL A 228 -21.89 -9.48 13.13
N TRP A 229 -22.52 -8.30 13.17
CA TRP A 229 -23.63 -7.98 12.26
C TRP A 229 -23.23 -7.98 10.79
N LYS A 230 -22.07 -7.42 10.45
CA LYS A 230 -21.56 -7.45 9.07
C LYS A 230 -21.34 -8.88 8.57
N CYS A 231 -20.66 -9.68 9.37
CA CYS A 231 -20.37 -11.07 9.03
C CYS A 231 -21.65 -11.91 8.92
N MET A 232 -22.60 -11.72 9.84
CA MET A 232 -23.90 -12.39 9.81
C MET A 232 -24.74 -11.98 8.60
N ASP A 233 -24.79 -10.69 8.28
CA ASP A 233 -25.50 -10.19 7.11
C ASP A 233 -24.97 -10.84 5.83
N TYR A 234 -23.66 -10.92 5.69
CA TYR A 234 -23.06 -11.62 4.56
C TYR A 234 -23.40 -13.11 4.54
N ALA A 235 -23.22 -13.82 5.66
CA ALA A 235 -23.48 -15.24 5.76
C ALA A 235 -24.93 -15.59 5.38
N LEU A 236 -25.89 -14.79 5.82
CA LEU A 236 -27.32 -15.03 5.57
C LEU A 236 -27.81 -14.57 4.18
N THR A 237 -27.14 -13.60 3.56
CA THR A 237 -27.62 -13.00 2.30
C THR A 237 -26.84 -13.43 1.07
N ARG A 238 -25.58 -13.76 1.21
CA ARG A 238 -24.67 -14.06 0.10
C ARG A 238 -24.24 -15.53 0.04
N THR A 239 -24.36 -16.25 1.16
CA THR A 239 -24.08 -17.67 1.22
C THR A 239 -25.37 -18.43 1.60
N ARG A 240 -25.49 -19.70 1.23
CA ARG A 240 -26.60 -20.58 1.67
C ARG A 240 -26.33 -21.16 3.06
N PHE A 241 -25.59 -20.45 3.90
CA PHE A 241 -25.21 -20.94 5.21
C PHE A 241 -26.34 -20.82 6.20
N HIS A 242 -26.74 -21.96 6.79
CA HIS A 242 -27.78 -22.05 7.83
C HIS A 242 -27.16 -22.43 9.17
N PHE A 243 -27.35 -21.57 10.18
CA PHE A 243 -26.87 -21.84 11.51
C PHE A 243 -27.75 -22.85 12.22
N ARG A 244 -27.11 -23.91 12.76
CA ARG A 244 -27.79 -24.89 13.66
C ARG A 244 -28.12 -24.23 15.00
N THR A 245 -29.03 -24.81 15.78
CA THR A 245 -29.45 -24.30 17.10
C THR A 245 -28.27 -24.03 18.05
N SER A 246 -27.29 -24.94 18.11
CA SER A 246 -26.08 -24.76 18.92
C SER A 246 -25.24 -23.54 18.47
N GLN A 247 -25.14 -23.31 17.17
CA GLN A 247 -24.42 -22.20 16.59
C GLN A 247 -25.11 -20.85 16.85
N LYS A 248 -26.45 -20.81 16.73
CA LYS A 248 -27.27 -19.65 17.09
C LYS A 248 -27.03 -19.24 18.56
N ARG A 249 -27.04 -20.23 19.48
CA ARG A 249 -26.74 -19.99 20.90
C ARG A 249 -25.35 -19.39 21.12
N LEU A 250 -24.35 -19.89 20.40
CA LEU A 250 -22.97 -19.35 20.49
C LEU A 250 -22.89 -17.90 19.99
N ILE A 251 -23.58 -17.59 18.88
CA ILE A 251 -23.61 -16.22 18.34
C ILE A 251 -24.34 -15.28 19.32
N VAL A 252 -25.46 -15.69 19.90
CA VAL A 252 -26.15 -14.88 20.93
C VAL A 252 -25.23 -14.66 22.15
N LYS A 253 -24.55 -15.71 22.62
CA LYS A 253 -23.57 -15.59 23.70
C LYS A 253 -22.41 -14.65 23.33
N LEU A 254 -21.92 -14.72 22.09
CA LEU A 254 -20.90 -13.80 21.58
C LEU A 254 -21.40 -12.35 21.61
N LEU A 255 -22.61 -12.09 21.12
CA LEU A 255 -23.22 -10.75 21.13
C LEU A 255 -23.35 -10.21 22.57
N GLU A 256 -23.68 -11.06 23.53
CA GLU A 256 -23.77 -10.70 24.95
C GLU A 256 -22.43 -10.60 25.68
N SER A 257 -21.30 -10.97 25.05
CA SER A 257 -19.97 -10.79 25.62
C SER A 257 -19.45 -9.36 25.47
N TYR A 258 -19.96 -8.62 24.51
CA TYR A 258 -19.60 -7.22 24.31
C TYR A 258 -20.33 -6.30 25.30
N PRO A 259 -19.83 -5.08 25.57
CA PRO A 259 -20.54 -4.12 26.43
C PRO A 259 -21.95 -3.78 25.88
N ILE A 260 -22.93 -3.64 26.78
CA ILE A 260 -24.32 -3.30 26.39
C ILE A 260 -24.41 -1.99 25.59
N GLY A 261 -23.55 -1.02 25.89
CA GLY A 261 -23.46 0.23 25.13
C GLY A 261 -23.10 0.02 23.68
N ASP A 262 -22.11 -0.83 23.42
CA ASP A 262 -21.71 -1.22 22.06
C ASP A 262 -22.82 -1.97 21.34
N PHE A 263 -23.46 -2.94 22.03
CA PHE A 263 -24.59 -3.67 21.48
C PHE A 263 -25.74 -2.74 21.08
N ARG A 264 -26.17 -1.84 21.98
CA ARG A 264 -27.27 -0.86 21.73
C ARG A 264 -26.92 0.04 20.54
N GLU A 265 -25.72 0.55 20.46
CA GLU A 265 -25.29 1.42 19.37
C GLU A 265 -25.34 0.73 18.01
N ASN A 266 -24.83 -0.49 17.94
CA ASN A 266 -24.79 -1.24 16.69
C ASN A 266 -26.15 -1.83 16.27
N LEU A 267 -27.13 -1.89 17.16
CA LEU A 267 -28.51 -2.21 16.80
C LEU A 267 -29.21 -1.07 16.06
N VAL A 268 -28.77 0.17 16.28
CA VAL A 268 -29.42 1.35 15.70
C VAL A 268 -28.87 1.61 14.31
N ILE A 269 -29.49 0.95 13.35
CA ILE A 269 -29.18 1.13 11.94
C ILE A 269 -30.39 1.76 11.27
N SER A 270 -30.20 2.82 10.49
CA SER A 270 -31.27 3.56 9.82
C SER A 270 -31.82 2.81 8.58
N GLY A 271 -33.11 2.98 8.31
CA GLY A 271 -33.77 2.53 7.09
C GLY A 271 -33.77 1.02 6.87
N LYS A 272 -33.51 0.59 5.64
CA LYS A 272 -33.52 -0.84 5.22
C LYS A 272 -32.60 -1.75 6.06
N LYS A 273 -31.54 -1.21 6.64
CA LYS A 273 -30.62 -1.97 7.49
C LYS A 273 -31.24 -2.34 8.83
N ARG A 274 -32.11 -1.47 9.40
CA ARG A 274 -32.84 -1.75 10.65
C ARG A 274 -33.71 -2.99 10.52
N GLU A 275 -34.47 -3.11 9.45
CA GLU A 275 -35.33 -4.27 9.19
C GLU A 275 -34.49 -5.54 9.08
N ARG A 276 -33.35 -5.49 8.39
CA ARG A 276 -32.40 -6.61 8.31
C ARG A 276 -31.87 -7.03 9.68
N THR A 277 -31.51 -6.08 10.55
CA THR A 277 -31.06 -6.38 11.91
C THR A 277 -32.16 -7.09 12.71
N ILE A 278 -33.41 -6.61 12.59
CA ILE A 278 -34.55 -7.27 13.23
C ILE A 278 -34.74 -8.71 12.70
N LEU A 279 -34.64 -8.91 11.39
CA LEU A 279 -34.71 -10.25 10.78
C LEU A 279 -33.57 -11.17 11.23
N MET A 280 -32.35 -10.65 11.33
CA MET A 280 -31.22 -11.42 11.85
C MET A 280 -31.42 -11.81 13.32
N LEU A 281 -31.92 -10.91 14.16
CA LEU A 281 -32.25 -11.22 15.56
C LEU A 281 -33.37 -12.25 15.68
N GLN A 282 -34.37 -12.21 14.79
CA GLN A 282 -35.43 -13.25 14.70
C GLN A 282 -34.84 -14.58 14.25
N TYR A 283 -34.01 -14.60 13.22
CA TYR A 283 -33.34 -15.80 12.74
C TYR A 283 -32.48 -16.48 13.81
N LEU A 284 -31.80 -15.68 14.63
CA LEU A 284 -30.98 -16.16 15.75
C LEU A 284 -31.83 -16.64 16.94
N ASP A 285 -33.14 -16.44 16.93
CA ASP A 285 -34.04 -16.67 18.09
C ASP A 285 -33.53 -15.97 19.34
N PHE A 286 -33.04 -14.70 19.17
CA PHE A 286 -32.30 -13.97 20.17
C PHE A 286 -32.95 -13.93 21.53
N ASN A 287 -34.26 -13.62 21.60
CA ASN A 287 -35.00 -13.54 22.86
C ASN A 287 -35.13 -14.89 23.57
N MET A 288 -35.06 -16.00 22.82
CA MET A 288 -35.11 -17.35 23.38
C MET A 288 -33.78 -17.76 24.00
N TYR A 289 -32.68 -17.33 23.40
CA TYR A 289 -31.33 -17.73 23.83
C TYR A 289 -30.58 -16.68 24.65
N SER A 290 -31.06 -15.43 24.65
CA SER A 290 -30.51 -14.35 25.49
C SER A 290 -30.70 -14.69 26.98
N ARG A 291 -29.62 -14.46 27.73
CA ARG A 291 -29.61 -14.69 29.20
C ARG A 291 -29.43 -13.38 29.98
N LYS A 292 -29.22 -12.28 29.29
CA LYS A 292 -29.03 -10.96 29.87
C LYS A 292 -30.23 -10.05 29.60
N PRO A 293 -31.04 -9.70 30.63
CA PRO A 293 -32.28 -8.93 30.45
C PRO A 293 -32.10 -7.59 29.75
N GLU A 294 -30.96 -6.90 29.99
CA GLU A 294 -30.64 -5.60 29.40
C GLU A 294 -30.47 -5.68 27.88
N TYR A 295 -29.96 -6.80 27.35
CA TYR A 295 -29.86 -7.01 25.89
C TYR A 295 -31.20 -7.32 25.26
N ALA A 296 -32.03 -8.12 25.92
CA ALA A 296 -33.41 -8.37 25.47
C ALA A 296 -34.25 -7.08 25.49
N ALA A 297 -34.07 -6.22 26.50
CA ALA A 297 -34.71 -4.91 26.56
C ALA A 297 -34.30 -4.02 25.40
N ALA A 298 -32.99 -3.96 25.06
CA ALA A 298 -32.50 -3.19 23.91
C ALA A 298 -33.14 -3.66 22.58
N VAL A 299 -33.30 -4.97 22.40
CA VAL A 299 -33.98 -5.55 21.22
C VAL A 299 -35.47 -5.17 21.20
N ALA A 300 -36.14 -5.16 22.36
CA ALA A 300 -37.52 -4.72 22.46
C ALA A 300 -37.68 -3.22 22.11
N GLU A 301 -36.78 -2.37 22.59
CA GLU A 301 -36.75 -0.96 22.22
C GLU A 301 -36.51 -0.74 20.72
N LEU A 302 -35.60 -1.53 20.10
CA LEU A 302 -35.36 -1.51 18.66
C LEU A 302 -36.66 -1.83 17.88
N ARG A 303 -37.34 -2.92 18.25
CA ARG A 303 -38.61 -3.34 17.61
C ARG A 303 -39.68 -2.29 17.77
N ALA A 304 -39.76 -1.64 18.92
CA ALA A 304 -40.71 -0.56 19.19
C ALA A 304 -40.33 0.79 18.54
N GLY A 305 -39.18 0.88 17.86
CA GLY A 305 -38.69 2.14 17.24
C GLY A 305 -38.24 3.21 18.23
N ARG A 306 -38.05 2.85 19.49
CA ARG A 306 -37.65 3.78 20.57
C ARG A 306 -36.12 3.89 20.73
N LEU A 307 -35.37 2.91 20.25
CA LEU A 307 -33.91 2.95 20.33
C LEU A 307 -33.35 4.03 19.40
N ARG A 308 -32.52 4.94 19.92
CA ARG A 308 -31.93 6.06 19.18
C ARG A 308 -30.42 5.92 19.13
N SER A 309 -29.82 6.34 18.00
CA SER A 309 -28.35 6.38 17.85
C SER A 309 -27.76 7.54 18.64
N TRP A 310 -26.50 7.39 19.04
CA TRP A 310 -25.71 8.46 19.63
C TRP A 310 -25.71 9.71 18.73
N GLU A 311 -25.51 9.54 17.43
CA GLU A 311 -25.50 10.64 16.46
C GLU A 311 -26.83 11.40 16.43
N SER A 312 -27.98 10.68 16.47
CA SER A 312 -29.30 11.29 16.54
C SER A 312 -29.52 12.06 17.84
N GLN A 313 -29.00 11.55 18.97
CA GLN A 313 -29.08 12.23 20.26
C GLN A 313 -28.25 13.51 20.24
N VAL A 314 -27.01 13.44 19.78
CA VAL A 314 -26.09 14.59 19.73
C VAL A 314 -26.59 15.66 18.76
N LYS A 315 -27.08 15.28 17.57
CA LYS A 315 -27.70 16.26 16.65
C LYS A 315 -28.86 17.00 17.28
N ARG A 316 -29.71 16.33 18.08
CA ARG A 316 -30.78 16.98 18.83
C ARG A 316 -30.22 17.94 19.89
N MET A 317 -29.20 17.49 20.67
CA MET A 317 -28.57 18.36 21.68
C MET A 317 -27.93 19.60 21.06
N VAL A 318 -27.32 19.49 19.88
CA VAL A 318 -26.79 20.65 19.12
C VAL A 318 -27.90 21.59 18.70
N ALA A 319 -29.03 21.06 18.20
CA ALA A 319 -30.18 21.85 17.79
C ALA A 319 -30.84 22.58 18.97
N GLU A 320 -30.86 21.94 20.14
CA GLU A 320 -31.39 22.50 21.40
C GLU A 320 -30.37 23.40 22.11
N LYS A 321 -29.13 23.51 21.57
CA LYS A 321 -27.99 24.24 22.19
C LYS A 321 -27.70 23.79 23.62
N ALA A 322 -27.83 22.49 23.88
CA ALA A 322 -27.57 21.92 25.18
C ALA A 322 -26.10 22.18 25.63
N PRO A 323 -25.86 22.67 26.86
CA PRO A 323 -24.53 23.06 27.32
C PRO A 323 -23.56 21.87 27.36
N GLU A 324 -24.07 20.67 27.59
CA GLU A 324 -23.25 19.44 27.76
C GLU A 324 -22.83 18.79 26.43
N VAL A 325 -23.22 19.34 25.28
CA VAL A 325 -22.98 18.70 23.97
C VAL A 325 -21.51 18.48 23.69
N LEU A 326 -20.63 19.42 24.05
CA LEU A 326 -19.20 19.30 23.84
C LEU A 326 -18.58 18.21 24.72
N GLU A 327 -19.08 18.02 25.93
CA GLU A 327 -18.66 16.91 26.83
C GLU A 327 -19.04 15.54 26.24
N VAL A 328 -20.25 15.45 25.70
CA VAL A 328 -20.71 14.22 25.02
C VAL A 328 -19.87 13.93 23.77
N TYR A 329 -19.46 14.95 23.03
CA TYR A 329 -18.52 14.80 21.91
C TYR A 329 -17.11 14.44 22.37
N ALA A 330 -16.63 15.01 23.49
CA ALA A 330 -15.31 14.74 24.04
C ALA A 330 -15.09 13.26 24.37
N ALA A 331 -16.16 12.53 24.72
CA ALA A 331 -16.12 11.08 24.89
C ALA A 331 -15.79 10.33 23.56
N ARG A 332 -16.00 10.98 22.41
CA ARG A 332 -15.73 10.45 21.06
C ARG A 332 -14.97 11.48 20.20
N PRO A 333 -13.71 11.77 20.52
CA PRO A 333 -12.98 12.89 19.93
C PRO A 333 -12.84 12.79 18.41
N GLY A 334 -12.74 11.59 17.85
CA GLY A 334 -12.73 11.39 16.40
C GLY A 334 -14.04 11.75 15.71
N MET A 335 -15.19 11.57 16.38
CA MET A 335 -16.50 12.03 15.86
C MET A 335 -16.62 13.54 15.96
N MET A 336 -16.06 14.15 17.01
CA MET A 336 -16.00 15.59 17.15
C MET A 336 -15.27 16.26 15.99
N LEU A 337 -14.11 15.71 15.62
CA LEU A 337 -13.36 16.18 14.44
C LEU A 337 -14.15 16.01 13.13
N ARG A 338 -14.85 14.90 12.94
CA ARG A 338 -15.70 14.70 11.75
C ARG A 338 -16.86 15.70 11.68
N HIS A 339 -17.38 16.12 12.80
CA HIS A 339 -18.48 17.09 12.90
C HIS A 339 -18.01 18.53 13.12
N LEU A 340 -16.71 18.81 13.00
CA LEU A 340 -16.13 20.12 13.28
C LEU A 340 -16.86 21.26 12.58
N THR A 341 -17.02 21.17 11.25
CA THR A 341 -17.74 22.18 10.46
C THR A 341 -19.20 22.32 10.86
N TYR A 342 -19.85 21.22 11.26
CA TYR A 342 -21.21 21.23 11.74
C TYR A 342 -21.34 21.98 13.07
N LEU A 343 -20.42 21.74 14.02
CA LEU A 343 -20.37 22.44 15.30
C LEU A 343 -20.13 23.94 15.11
N MET A 344 -19.15 24.32 14.29
CA MET A 344 -18.84 25.70 13.97
C MET A 344 -20.07 26.44 13.36
N ARG A 345 -20.76 25.80 12.41
CA ARG A 345 -21.99 26.36 11.80
C ARG A 345 -23.14 26.52 12.78
N ASN A 346 -23.15 25.77 13.89
CA ASN A 346 -24.15 25.91 14.96
C ASN A 346 -23.68 26.81 16.10
N GLY A 347 -22.57 27.56 15.92
CA GLY A 347 -22.15 28.65 16.81
C GLY A 347 -21.15 28.22 17.90
N TYR A 348 -20.61 27.02 17.86
CA TYR A 348 -19.54 26.61 18.79
C TYR A 348 -18.21 27.19 18.32
N SER A 349 -17.47 27.84 19.24
CA SER A 349 -16.16 28.41 18.92
C SER A 349 -15.07 27.33 18.79
N LEU A 350 -14.04 27.62 17.99
CA LEU A 350 -12.86 26.73 17.90
C LEU A 350 -12.17 26.54 19.25
N THR A 351 -12.18 27.57 20.10
CA THR A 351 -11.61 27.51 21.45
C THR A 351 -12.35 26.52 22.35
N ASP A 352 -13.69 26.56 22.33
CA ASP A 352 -14.51 25.63 23.14
C ASP A 352 -14.35 24.19 22.63
N ILE A 353 -14.36 24.02 21.31
CA ILE A 353 -14.12 22.71 20.68
C ILE A 353 -12.74 22.16 21.04
N PHE A 354 -11.69 23.01 20.97
CA PHE A 354 -10.34 22.60 21.36
C PHE A 354 -10.25 22.21 22.84
N SER A 355 -10.82 23.03 23.70
CA SER A 355 -10.83 22.79 25.17
C SER A 355 -11.51 21.47 25.52
N ALA A 356 -12.56 21.09 24.80
CA ALA A 356 -13.26 19.84 25.01
C ALA A 356 -12.51 18.61 24.45
N ILE A 357 -11.81 18.76 23.31
CA ILE A 357 -11.15 17.63 22.63
C ILE A 357 -9.73 17.37 23.14
N ALA A 358 -9.00 18.41 23.53
CA ALA A 358 -7.58 18.33 23.90
C ALA A 358 -7.28 17.31 25.02
N PRO A 359 -8.07 17.19 26.11
CA PRO A 359 -7.85 16.18 27.16
C PRO A 359 -7.93 14.73 26.62
N ASN A 360 -8.61 14.53 25.50
CA ASN A 360 -8.80 13.23 24.86
C ASN A 360 -7.97 13.07 23.56
N ALA A 361 -6.98 13.93 23.33
CA ALA A 361 -6.17 13.92 22.13
C ALA A 361 -5.42 12.58 21.92
N ALA A 362 -5.03 11.91 23.00
CA ALA A 362 -4.42 10.57 22.96
C ALA A 362 -5.31 9.50 22.28
N ARG A 363 -6.61 9.70 22.19
CA ARG A 363 -7.57 8.80 21.54
C ARG A 363 -7.83 9.14 20.07
N LEU A 364 -7.22 10.20 19.55
CA LEU A 364 -7.31 10.58 18.16
C LEU A 364 -6.34 9.75 17.32
N LYS A 365 -6.69 9.52 16.06
CA LYS A 365 -5.79 8.87 15.11
C LYS A 365 -4.81 9.88 14.53
N THR A 366 -3.51 9.59 14.60
CA THR A 366 -2.45 10.43 14.03
C THR A 366 -2.72 10.70 12.56
N GLN A 367 -3.06 9.67 11.78
CA GLN A 367 -3.38 9.80 10.37
C GLN A 367 -4.52 10.81 10.09
N THR A 368 -5.58 10.81 10.90
CA THR A 368 -6.69 11.76 10.76
C THR A 368 -6.21 13.19 10.98
N LEU A 369 -5.40 13.41 12.01
CA LEU A 369 -4.85 14.74 12.30
C LEU A 369 -3.91 15.22 11.21
N VAL A 370 -2.99 14.36 10.75
CA VAL A 370 -2.09 14.68 9.63
C VAL A 370 -2.87 15.01 8.36
N SER A 371 -3.94 14.24 8.05
CA SER A 371 -4.82 14.54 6.90
C SER A 371 -5.47 15.90 6.99
N LEU A 372 -5.98 16.24 8.16
CA LEU A 372 -6.63 17.53 8.38
C LEU A 372 -5.62 18.69 8.35
N VAL A 373 -4.46 18.55 8.98
CA VAL A 373 -3.41 19.56 8.91
C VAL A 373 -2.98 19.79 7.47
N SER A 374 -2.73 18.71 6.70
CA SER A 374 -2.36 18.80 5.29
C SER A 374 -3.46 19.47 4.46
N PHE A 375 -4.72 19.11 4.68
CA PHE A 375 -5.85 19.70 3.96
C PHE A 375 -5.96 21.23 4.19
N PHE A 376 -5.86 21.69 5.44
CA PHE A 376 -5.94 23.12 5.78
C PHE A 376 -4.60 23.87 5.57
N SER A 377 -3.57 23.22 5.11
CA SER A 377 -2.29 23.83 4.77
C SER A 377 -2.12 24.07 3.26
N ARG A 378 -3.08 23.71 2.42
CA ARG A 378 -3.01 23.91 0.95
C ARG A 378 -3.12 25.37 0.58
N ASP A 379 -2.46 25.77 -0.50
CA ASP A 379 -2.44 27.14 -1.00
C ASP A 379 -3.83 27.69 -1.40
N GLU A 380 -4.77 26.81 -1.75
CA GLU A 380 -6.17 27.17 -1.98
C GLU A 380 -6.82 27.88 -0.76
N ALA A 381 -6.25 27.69 0.44
CA ALA A 381 -6.67 28.44 1.62
C ALA A 381 -6.27 29.92 1.56
N ASN A 382 -5.28 30.29 0.76
CA ASN A 382 -4.83 31.67 0.59
C ASN A 382 -5.75 32.50 -0.33
N GLU A 383 -6.62 31.84 -1.10
CA GLU A 383 -7.65 32.47 -1.94
C GLU A 383 -8.96 32.77 -1.18
N LEU A 384 -9.03 32.42 0.12
CA LEU A 384 -10.22 32.68 0.94
C LEU A 384 -10.34 34.17 1.31
N PRO A 385 -11.56 34.68 1.44
CA PRO A 385 -11.79 36.01 2.04
C PRO A 385 -11.11 36.11 3.42
N GLU A 386 -10.62 37.32 3.79
CA GLU A 386 -9.81 37.58 5.00
C GLU A 386 -10.41 36.95 6.27
N SER A 387 -11.73 37.07 6.47
CA SER A 387 -12.40 36.50 7.64
C SER A 387 -12.32 34.96 7.72
N ARG A 388 -12.38 34.29 6.57
CA ARG A 388 -12.22 32.81 6.49
C ARG A 388 -10.77 32.37 6.53
N TYR A 389 -9.86 33.22 6.05
CA TYR A 389 -8.44 32.97 6.14
C TYR A 389 -7.98 32.90 7.60
N GLN A 390 -8.38 33.88 8.42
CA GLN A 390 -8.05 33.89 9.86
C GLN A 390 -8.60 32.67 10.59
N GLU A 391 -9.81 32.25 10.27
CA GLU A 391 -10.43 31.05 10.82
C GLU A 391 -9.66 29.78 10.40
N ALA A 392 -9.23 29.68 9.14
CA ALA A 392 -8.42 28.57 8.63
C ALA A 392 -7.04 28.50 9.32
N VAL A 393 -6.40 29.66 9.55
CA VAL A 393 -5.14 29.73 10.29
C VAL A 393 -5.31 29.25 11.73
N GLN A 394 -6.34 29.69 12.43
CA GLN A 394 -6.62 29.25 13.81
C GLN A 394 -6.90 27.75 13.86
N LEU A 395 -7.68 27.24 12.91
CA LEU A 395 -7.97 25.81 12.80
C LEU A 395 -6.71 24.99 12.55
N ARG A 396 -5.83 25.44 11.66
CA ARG A 396 -4.53 24.78 11.41
C ARG A 396 -3.67 24.72 12.66
N LEU A 397 -3.58 25.83 13.41
CA LEU A 397 -2.83 25.87 14.67
C LEU A 397 -3.43 24.90 15.70
N MET A 398 -4.75 24.86 15.83
CA MET A 398 -5.46 23.92 16.70
C MET A 398 -5.15 22.46 16.33
N LEU A 399 -5.21 22.11 15.05
CA LEU A 399 -4.97 20.76 14.56
C LEU A 399 -3.50 20.34 14.77
N ARG A 400 -2.53 21.25 14.56
CA ARG A 400 -1.11 21.00 14.86
C ARG A 400 -0.88 20.77 16.36
N GLN A 401 -1.57 21.51 17.21
CA GLN A 401 -1.49 21.33 18.65
C GLN A 401 -2.12 20.00 19.10
N LEU A 402 -3.26 19.59 18.54
CA LEU A 402 -3.84 18.28 18.76
C LEU A 402 -2.92 17.15 18.29
N LEU A 403 -2.28 17.32 17.14
CA LEU A 403 -1.28 16.37 16.65
C LEU A 403 -0.09 16.25 17.63
N ARG A 404 0.42 17.36 18.14
CA ARG A 404 1.47 17.36 19.15
C ARG A 404 1.04 16.62 20.43
N LEU A 405 -0.15 16.91 20.96
CA LEU A 405 -0.71 16.24 22.12
C LEU A 405 -0.89 14.73 21.88
N ARG A 406 -1.33 14.36 20.68
CA ARG A 406 -1.45 12.95 20.31
C ARG A 406 -0.10 12.24 20.27
N LEU A 407 0.89 12.84 19.64
CA LEU A 407 2.23 12.30 19.52
C LEU A 407 2.96 12.23 20.86
N SER A 408 2.70 13.15 21.80
CA SER A 408 3.28 13.10 23.14
C SER A 408 2.74 11.95 24.00
N ALA A 409 1.57 11.42 23.67
CA ALA A 409 0.99 10.27 24.34
C ALA A 409 1.57 8.92 23.88
N ASN A 410 2.28 8.90 22.75
CA ASN A 410 2.92 7.69 22.23
C ASN A 410 4.33 7.52 22.77
N GLU A 411 4.72 6.29 23.08
CA GLU A 411 6.12 5.96 23.30
C GLU A 411 6.78 5.60 21.96
N THR A 412 7.80 6.35 21.58
CA THR A 412 8.57 6.10 20.36
C THR A 412 10.04 5.88 20.72
N PRO A 413 10.83 5.24 19.83
CA PRO A 413 12.27 5.11 19.99
C PRO A 413 13.01 6.46 20.07
N LEU A 414 12.33 7.57 19.72
CA LEU A 414 12.90 8.92 19.71
C LEU A 414 12.78 9.65 21.05
N LYS A 415 12.02 9.11 22.01
CA LYS A 415 11.70 9.79 23.28
C LYS A 415 12.96 10.17 24.05
N GLN A 416 13.16 11.49 24.27
CA GLN A 416 14.32 12.08 24.97
C GLN A 416 15.69 11.69 24.37
N LYS A 417 15.74 11.46 23.06
CA LYS A 417 16.95 11.07 22.32
C LYS A 417 17.49 12.23 21.48
N LYS A 418 18.80 12.17 21.20
CA LYS A 418 19.44 12.97 20.17
C LYS A 418 19.23 12.29 18.83
N VAL A 419 18.63 13.00 17.90
CA VAL A 419 18.19 12.43 16.60
C VAL A 419 18.85 13.17 15.46
N CYS A 420 19.59 12.46 14.64
CA CYS A 420 20.10 12.96 13.36
C CYS A 420 19.18 12.52 12.23
N ILE A 421 18.85 13.41 11.30
CA ILE A 421 18.03 13.12 10.14
C ILE A 421 18.91 13.09 8.90
N ARG A 422 19.07 11.92 8.30
CA ARG A 422 19.69 11.77 6.98
C ARG A 422 18.58 11.79 5.91
N MET A 423 18.11 12.98 5.60
CA MET A 423 17.13 13.23 4.55
C MET A 423 17.77 14.06 3.42
N PRO A 424 17.22 13.97 2.22
CA PRO A 424 17.51 14.92 1.16
C PRO A 424 17.25 16.36 1.62
N GLU A 425 17.94 17.32 1.01
CA GLU A 425 17.80 18.75 1.36
C GLU A 425 16.43 19.35 1.02
N TYR A 426 15.68 18.72 0.13
CA TYR A 426 14.33 19.16 -0.24
C TYR A 426 13.27 18.61 0.70
N ASP A 427 12.19 19.35 0.80
CA ASP A 427 11.06 19.03 1.65
C ASP A 427 10.15 17.96 1.03
N LEU A 428 9.88 16.94 1.81
CA LEU A 428 8.93 15.88 1.44
C LEU A 428 7.54 16.26 1.94
N SER A 429 6.57 16.30 1.05
CA SER A 429 5.20 16.58 1.49
C SER A 429 4.53 15.34 2.06
N LEU A 430 3.84 15.51 3.21
CA LEU A 430 2.97 14.52 3.80
C LEU A 430 1.57 14.67 3.22
N SER A 431 1.23 13.85 2.27
CA SER A 431 -0.15 13.68 1.84
C SER A 431 -0.72 12.39 2.41
N THR A 432 -1.91 12.48 2.96
CA THR A 432 -2.62 11.35 3.56
C THR A 432 -3.76 10.86 2.69
N VAL A 433 -3.85 11.30 1.47
CA VAL A 433 -4.76 10.69 0.51
C VAL A 433 -4.24 9.29 0.23
N SER A 434 -4.73 8.34 1.00
CA SER A 434 -4.57 6.92 0.74
C SER A 434 -5.23 6.64 -0.60
N THR A 435 -4.46 6.56 -1.65
CA THR A 435 -4.83 5.69 -2.75
C THR A 435 -4.92 4.30 -2.14
N GLY A 436 -5.91 3.49 -2.49
CA GLY A 436 -6.09 2.17 -1.87
C GLY A 436 -4.92 1.20 -2.04
N ASP A 437 -3.82 1.67 -2.58
CA ASP A 437 -2.62 0.93 -2.89
C ASP A 437 -1.61 1.04 -1.75
N LYS A 438 -1.41 -0.05 -1.04
CA LYS A 438 -0.64 -0.12 0.20
C LYS A 438 0.48 -1.16 0.15
N SER A 439 0.77 -1.69 -1.02
CA SER A 439 1.82 -2.65 -1.20
C SER A 439 3.06 -1.95 -1.72
N SER A 440 4.00 -1.70 -0.88
CA SER A 440 5.34 -1.36 -1.29
C SER A 440 6.34 -2.13 -0.45
N GLU A 441 7.41 -2.54 -1.06
CA GLU A 441 8.49 -3.22 -0.37
C GLU A 441 9.26 -2.33 0.63
N GLY A 442 9.12 -1.02 0.51
CA GLY A 442 9.69 -0.03 1.41
C GLY A 442 8.67 0.59 2.37
N GLY A 443 7.53 -0.09 2.65
CA GLY A 443 6.49 0.47 3.48
C GLY A 443 5.47 1.30 2.69
N TYR A 444 4.85 2.22 3.35
CA TYR A 444 3.69 2.97 2.90
C TYR A 444 4.06 4.08 1.93
N ILE A 445 3.87 3.89 0.62
CA ILE A 445 3.98 5.01 -0.34
C ILE A 445 2.70 5.83 -0.31
N ARG A 446 2.84 7.11 -0.06
CA ARG A 446 1.73 8.06 -0.03
C ARG A 446 1.86 9.06 -1.16
N SER A 447 0.72 9.52 -1.67
CA SER A 447 0.71 10.65 -2.59
C SER A 447 1.47 11.85 -2.00
N GLY A 448 2.38 12.41 -2.79
CA GLY A 448 3.25 13.50 -2.39
C GLY A 448 4.59 13.09 -1.75
N ILE A 449 4.85 11.79 -1.58
CA ILE A 449 6.19 11.33 -1.20
C ILE A 449 7.14 11.53 -2.38
N ALA A 450 8.30 12.08 -2.07
CA ALA A 450 9.38 12.27 -3.01
C ALA A 450 10.54 11.30 -2.72
N TYR A 451 11.02 10.65 -3.77
CA TYR A 451 12.19 9.78 -3.73
C TYR A 451 13.35 10.44 -4.46
N ARG A 452 14.48 10.63 -3.79
CA ARG A 452 15.66 11.24 -4.41
C ARG A 452 16.40 10.22 -5.25
N ILE A 453 16.62 10.55 -6.52
CA ILE A 453 17.44 9.77 -7.43
C ILE A 453 18.92 10.02 -7.09
N PRO A 454 19.73 8.95 -6.85
CA PRO A 454 21.13 9.09 -6.48
C PRO A 454 21.94 9.97 -7.45
N GLU A 455 22.85 10.79 -6.92
CA GLU A 455 23.64 11.75 -7.71
C GLU A 455 24.54 11.08 -8.75
N ASN A 456 25.03 9.88 -8.45
CA ASN A 456 25.87 9.08 -9.35
C ASN A 456 25.09 8.38 -10.48
N ALA A 457 23.77 8.32 -10.42
CA ALA A 457 22.93 7.77 -11.48
C ALA A 457 22.71 8.79 -12.60
N ARG A 458 23.55 8.81 -13.63
CA ARG A 458 23.36 9.68 -14.79
C ARG A 458 22.19 9.23 -15.64
N TYR A 459 22.14 7.95 -15.97
CA TYR A 459 21.09 7.36 -16.78
C TYR A 459 20.16 6.57 -15.86
N ILE A 460 18.88 6.84 -15.95
CA ILE A 460 17.85 6.15 -15.20
C ILE A 460 16.81 5.55 -16.12
N ARG A 461 16.21 4.43 -15.69
CA ARG A 461 15.05 3.79 -16.28
C ARG A 461 13.93 3.79 -15.29
N PHE A 462 12.83 4.44 -15.60
CA PHE A 462 11.55 4.18 -14.95
C PHE A 462 10.83 3.10 -15.77
N PHE A 463 10.36 2.04 -15.11
CA PHE A 463 9.71 0.92 -15.78
C PHE A 463 8.46 0.47 -15.04
N VAL A 464 7.53 -0.12 -15.77
CA VAL A 464 6.47 -0.98 -15.25
C VAL A 464 6.72 -2.39 -15.76
N TYR A 465 6.73 -3.36 -14.83
CA TYR A 465 6.86 -4.77 -15.11
C TYR A 465 5.57 -5.50 -14.76
N TRP A 466 5.18 -6.47 -15.56
CA TRP A 466 4.05 -7.34 -15.28
C TRP A 466 4.31 -8.77 -15.71
N ASN A 467 3.74 -9.71 -14.95
CA ASN A 467 3.75 -11.14 -15.25
C ASN A 467 2.40 -11.74 -14.89
N ASP A 468 1.84 -12.55 -15.79
CA ASP A 468 0.56 -13.21 -15.58
C ASP A 468 0.49 -14.48 -16.43
N LYS A 469 -0.36 -15.44 -16.04
CA LYS A 469 -0.65 -16.65 -16.82
C LYS A 469 -1.49 -16.37 -18.04
N GLU A 470 -2.28 -15.32 -17.99
CA GLU A 470 -3.08 -14.84 -19.09
C GLU A 470 -2.35 -13.73 -19.83
N ARG A 471 -2.76 -13.43 -21.05
CA ARG A 471 -2.22 -12.30 -21.77
C ARG A 471 -2.70 -11.01 -21.11
N VAL A 472 -1.78 -10.26 -20.58
CA VAL A 472 -2.00 -8.95 -19.98
C VAL A 472 -1.16 -7.92 -20.73
N ASP A 473 -1.74 -6.75 -20.94
CA ASP A 473 -1.14 -5.64 -21.65
C ASP A 473 -1.20 -4.38 -20.77
N VAL A 474 -0.02 -3.89 -20.37
CA VAL A 474 0.12 -2.73 -19.50
C VAL A 474 0.94 -1.65 -20.18
N ASP A 475 0.30 -0.56 -20.53
CA ASP A 475 0.95 0.58 -21.18
C ASP A 475 1.58 1.53 -20.15
N LEU A 476 2.79 1.98 -20.44
CA LEU A 476 3.43 3.11 -19.79
C LEU A 476 3.33 4.35 -20.67
N HIS A 477 2.70 5.37 -20.15
CA HIS A 477 2.55 6.66 -20.83
C HIS A 477 3.11 7.79 -19.98
N GLY A 478 3.38 8.93 -20.60
CA GLY A 478 3.75 10.13 -19.92
C GLY A 478 3.75 11.36 -20.80
N ALA A 479 4.16 12.46 -20.22
CA ALA A 479 4.49 13.68 -20.94
C ALA A 479 5.72 14.32 -20.32
N ALA A 480 6.66 14.73 -21.17
CA ALA A 480 7.78 15.55 -20.76
C ALA A 480 7.41 17.03 -20.92
N PHE A 481 7.72 17.83 -19.93
CA PHE A 481 7.48 19.28 -19.94
C PHE A 481 8.80 20.00 -20.04
N SER A 482 8.97 20.76 -21.13
CA SER A 482 10.21 21.52 -21.37
C SER A 482 10.37 22.70 -20.40
N THR A 483 11.59 23.24 -20.34
CA THR A 483 11.88 24.48 -19.61
C THR A 483 11.14 25.68 -20.18
N GLU A 484 10.74 25.62 -21.45
CA GLU A 484 9.99 26.66 -22.18
C GLU A 484 8.47 26.48 -22.04
N GLY A 485 8.01 25.36 -21.45
CA GLY A 485 6.58 25.07 -21.22
C GLY A 485 5.92 24.25 -22.34
N GLU A 486 6.70 23.71 -23.27
CA GLU A 486 6.20 22.78 -24.26
C GLU A 486 5.94 21.41 -23.62
N GLU A 487 4.87 20.74 -24.06
CA GLU A 487 4.50 19.38 -23.67
C GLU A 487 4.84 18.40 -24.80
N ILE A 488 5.52 17.32 -24.45
CA ILE A 488 5.99 16.27 -25.36
C ILE A 488 5.39 14.94 -24.89
N ASP A 489 4.50 14.36 -25.67
CA ASP A 489 3.91 13.05 -25.35
C ASP A 489 4.94 11.92 -25.37
N ILE A 490 4.77 10.98 -24.44
CA ILE A 490 5.60 9.78 -24.28
C ILE A 490 4.66 8.56 -24.27
N GLY A 491 4.91 7.59 -25.13
CA GLY A 491 4.12 6.36 -25.15
C GLY A 491 4.17 5.68 -26.53
N TRP A 492 3.40 4.60 -26.67
CA TRP A 492 3.37 3.76 -27.88
C TRP A 492 3.04 4.52 -29.16
N ASN A 493 2.31 5.62 -29.09
CA ASN A 493 1.85 6.42 -30.21
C ASN A 493 2.77 7.62 -30.53
N ALA A 494 3.87 7.79 -29.82
CA ALA A 494 4.77 8.90 -29.97
C ALA A 494 6.15 8.48 -30.48
N LYS A 495 6.75 9.31 -31.35
CA LYS A 495 8.12 9.17 -31.82
C LYS A 495 9.01 10.21 -31.12
N PHE A 496 9.97 9.74 -30.35
CA PHE A 496 10.91 10.61 -29.69
C PHE A 496 11.96 11.16 -30.64
N LYS A 497 12.24 12.43 -30.51
CA LYS A 497 13.26 13.12 -31.30
C LYS A 497 14.48 13.54 -30.46
N SER A 498 14.42 13.38 -29.13
CA SER A 498 15.50 13.80 -28.24
C SER A 498 16.25 12.59 -27.69
N GLY A 499 17.60 12.66 -27.65
CA GLY A 499 18.45 11.61 -27.15
C GLY A 499 18.44 11.47 -25.63
N GLU A 500 17.86 12.44 -24.91
CA GLU A 500 17.80 12.46 -23.45
C GLU A 500 16.64 11.63 -22.88
N LEU A 501 15.63 11.31 -23.72
CA LEU A 501 14.45 10.59 -23.29
C LEU A 501 14.11 9.51 -24.34
N VAL A 502 13.93 8.29 -23.88
CA VAL A 502 13.73 7.12 -24.73
C VAL A 502 12.66 6.23 -24.15
N PHE A 503 11.70 5.80 -24.98
CA PHE A 503 10.65 4.85 -24.63
C PHE A 503 10.95 3.45 -25.19
N SER A 504 10.59 2.39 -24.46
CA SER A 504 10.85 0.99 -24.84
C SER A 504 10.12 0.53 -26.10
N GLY A 505 9.02 1.15 -26.43
CA GLY A 505 8.04 0.62 -27.36
C GLY A 505 6.91 -0.13 -26.69
N ASP A 506 5.90 -0.46 -27.45
CA ASP A 506 4.68 -1.16 -27.05
C ASP A 506 4.96 -2.66 -26.90
N ILE A 507 4.68 -3.22 -25.74
CA ILE A 507 4.88 -4.64 -25.41
C ILE A 507 3.57 -5.25 -24.93
N THR A 508 2.96 -6.08 -25.75
CA THR A 508 1.57 -6.55 -25.58
C THR A 508 1.45 -7.99 -25.07
N HIS A 509 2.48 -8.55 -24.44
CA HIS A 509 2.46 -9.91 -23.89
C HIS A 509 2.80 -9.90 -22.38
N SER A 510 2.48 -10.96 -21.68
CA SER A 510 2.85 -11.15 -20.28
C SER A 510 4.32 -11.54 -20.10
N ASP A 511 4.84 -11.40 -18.90
CA ASP A 511 6.25 -11.50 -18.55
C ASP A 511 7.09 -10.46 -19.30
N ALA A 512 6.73 -9.20 -19.11
CA ALA A 512 7.26 -8.09 -19.86
C ALA A 512 7.40 -6.81 -19.02
N ALA A 513 8.06 -5.82 -19.61
CA ALA A 513 8.14 -4.49 -19.01
C ALA A 513 8.23 -3.39 -20.07
N GLU A 514 7.52 -2.30 -19.84
CA GLU A 514 7.74 -1.06 -20.58
C GLU A 514 8.54 -0.07 -19.74
N TYR A 515 9.34 0.75 -20.40
CA TYR A 515 10.19 1.71 -19.70
C TYR A 515 10.32 3.05 -20.43
N ILE A 516 10.69 4.05 -19.63
CA ILE A 516 11.16 5.36 -20.05
C ILE A 516 12.55 5.57 -19.49
N ASP A 517 13.53 5.72 -20.37
CA ASP A 517 14.91 6.04 -20.00
C ASP A 517 15.16 7.55 -20.07
N LEU A 518 15.92 8.07 -19.11
CA LEU A 518 16.36 9.47 -19.09
C LEU A 518 17.87 9.58 -18.91
N ASP A 519 18.53 10.40 -19.76
CA ASP A 519 19.82 10.99 -19.43
C ASP A 519 19.58 12.27 -18.60
N LEU A 520 19.65 12.16 -17.29
CA LEU A 520 19.33 13.27 -16.37
C LEU A 520 20.21 14.49 -16.59
N GLU A 521 21.46 14.33 -16.98
CA GLU A 521 22.37 15.45 -17.22
C GLU A 521 22.00 16.25 -18.48
N THR A 522 21.57 15.56 -19.53
CA THR A 522 21.11 16.19 -20.76
C THR A 522 19.69 16.72 -20.59
N ALA A 523 18.80 15.90 -20.03
CA ALA A 523 17.41 16.27 -19.78
C ALA A 523 17.26 17.51 -18.88
N LYS A 524 18.15 17.71 -17.92
CA LYS A 524 18.16 18.89 -17.05
C LYS A 524 18.27 20.22 -17.82
N LYS A 525 18.81 20.22 -19.02
CA LYS A 525 18.96 21.43 -19.83
C LYS A 525 17.67 21.81 -20.57
N THR A 526 16.83 20.83 -20.87
CA THR A 526 15.68 20.96 -21.75
C THR A 526 14.34 20.68 -21.06
N LEU A 527 14.33 19.85 -20.03
CA LEU A 527 13.12 19.38 -19.34
C LEU A 527 13.04 19.89 -17.90
N ARG A 528 11.81 20.19 -17.45
CA ARG A 528 11.49 20.45 -16.05
C ARG A 528 11.10 19.17 -15.34
N HIS A 529 10.12 18.47 -15.88
CA HIS A 529 9.62 17.22 -15.31
C HIS A 529 9.07 16.28 -16.38
N VAL A 530 8.95 15.01 -16.01
CA VAL A 530 8.33 13.96 -16.82
C VAL A 530 7.21 13.33 -16.00
N SER A 531 5.98 13.43 -16.47
CA SER A 531 4.83 12.74 -15.85
C SER A 531 4.79 11.27 -16.27
N LEU A 532 4.27 10.43 -15.39
CA LEU A 532 4.25 8.98 -15.52
C LEU A 532 2.83 8.45 -15.26
N ASN A 533 2.24 7.82 -16.27
CA ASN A 533 0.92 7.24 -16.21
C ASN A 533 0.98 5.78 -16.63
N ILE A 534 0.25 4.93 -15.95
CA ILE A 534 0.21 3.49 -16.18
C ILE A 534 -1.23 3.10 -16.46
N ASN A 535 -1.44 2.35 -17.52
CA ASN A 535 -2.76 1.91 -17.95
C ASN A 535 -2.78 0.40 -18.19
N LEU A 536 -3.66 -0.31 -17.55
CA LEU A 536 -3.98 -1.69 -17.88
C LEU A 536 -4.91 -1.68 -19.10
N TYR A 537 -4.33 -1.87 -20.28
CA TYR A 537 -5.06 -1.81 -21.54
C TYR A 537 -5.97 -3.00 -21.74
N SER A 538 -5.46 -4.22 -21.55
CA SER A 538 -6.22 -5.46 -21.71
C SER A 538 -5.76 -6.57 -20.75
N GLY A 539 -6.58 -7.59 -20.60
CA GLY A 539 -6.34 -8.76 -19.77
C GLY A 539 -7.31 -8.81 -18.58
N HIS A 540 -7.13 -7.97 -17.60
CA HIS A 540 -7.93 -7.93 -16.37
C HIS A 540 -8.72 -6.63 -16.20
N ASP A 541 -9.58 -6.58 -15.18
CA ASP A 541 -10.37 -5.39 -14.85
C ASP A 541 -9.64 -4.42 -13.90
N SER A 542 -8.55 -4.88 -13.25
CA SER A 542 -7.75 -4.05 -12.35
C SER A 542 -6.33 -4.57 -12.20
N PHE A 543 -5.38 -3.71 -11.79
CA PHE A 543 -4.01 -4.13 -11.46
C PHE A 543 -3.96 -5.20 -10.36
N ARG A 544 -4.95 -5.23 -9.49
CA ARG A 544 -5.07 -6.20 -8.42
C ARG A 544 -5.20 -7.65 -8.91
N GLU A 545 -5.72 -7.85 -10.10
CA GLU A 545 -5.98 -9.17 -10.68
C GLU A 545 -4.77 -9.74 -11.40
N ILE A 546 -3.77 -8.91 -11.71
CA ILE A 546 -2.52 -9.35 -12.35
C ILE A 546 -1.68 -10.12 -11.32
N ASP A 547 -1.17 -11.27 -11.70
CA ASP A 547 -0.37 -12.13 -10.83
C ASP A 547 0.82 -11.39 -10.22
N GLU A 548 1.56 -10.61 -11.02
CA GLU A 548 2.63 -9.73 -10.57
C GLU A 548 2.68 -8.46 -11.41
N CYS A 549 2.57 -7.29 -10.78
CA CYS A 549 2.72 -6.02 -11.45
C CYS A 549 3.39 -5.01 -10.51
N PHE A 550 4.50 -4.41 -10.96
CA PHE A 550 5.19 -3.38 -10.17
C PHE A 550 5.91 -2.37 -11.06
N VAL A 551 6.17 -1.22 -10.49
CA VAL A 551 6.99 -0.17 -11.10
C VAL A 551 8.31 -0.07 -10.36
N GLY A 552 9.33 0.48 -11.03
CA GLY A 552 10.61 0.73 -10.41
C GLY A 552 11.42 1.80 -11.12
N ILE A 553 12.48 2.23 -10.43
CA ILE A 553 13.54 3.02 -11.03
C ILE A 553 14.85 2.28 -10.83
N MET A 554 15.61 2.16 -11.90
CA MET A 554 16.94 1.56 -11.85
C MET A 554 17.96 2.43 -12.61
N ALA A 555 19.26 2.23 -12.30
CA ALA A 555 20.33 2.74 -13.12
C ALA A 555 20.50 1.91 -14.39
N VAL A 556 20.84 2.58 -15.48
CA VAL A 556 21.21 1.95 -16.75
C VAL A 556 22.51 2.55 -17.27
N SER A 557 23.24 1.81 -18.12
CA SER A 557 24.53 2.27 -18.64
C SER A 557 24.40 3.45 -19.60
N LYS A 558 23.35 3.42 -20.39
CA LYS A 558 22.90 4.53 -21.26
C LYS A 558 21.45 4.32 -21.64
N THR A 559 20.81 5.32 -22.20
CA THR A 559 19.42 5.24 -22.65
C THR A 559 19.27 4.22 -23.80
N GLY A 560 18.25 3.37 -23.70
CA GLY A 560 17.78 2.51 -24.80
C GLY A 560 18.65 1.31 -25.17
N THR A 561 19.59 0.88 -24.35
CA THR A 561 20.61 -0.12 -24.77
C THR A 561 20.66 -1.41 -24.00
N ASP A 562 19.98 -1.53 -22.87
CA ASP A 562 20.03 -2.74 -22.08
C ASP A 562 18.97 -3.75 -22.54
N ILE A 563 19.38 -5.01 -22.77
CA ILE A 563 18.46 -6.12 -23.08
C ILE A 563 17.59 -6.45 -21.86
N LYS A 564 18.13 -6.32 -20.64
CA LYS A 564 17.37 -6.49 -19.42
C LYS A 564 16.41 -5.31 -19.24
N LEU A 565 15.12 -5.59 -19.37
CA LEU A 565 14.09 -4.61 -19.09
C LEU A 565 14.07 -4.23 -17.60
N TYR A 566 14.37 -5.19 -16.75
CA TYR A 566 14.44 -5.04 -15.29
C TYR A 566 15.67 -5.80 -14.75
N ASP A 567 16.43 -5.16 -13.89
CA ASP A 567 17.53 -5.78 -13.15
C ASP A 567 17.43 -5.43 -11.65
N PRO A 568 17.10 -6.41 -10.79
CA PRO A 568 16.96 -6.19 -9.36
C PRO A 568 18.16 -5.54 -8.69
N LYS A 569 19.37 -5.83 -9.17
CA LYS A 569 20.63 -5.28 -8.63
C LYS A 569 20.75 -3.76 -8.82
N ASN A 570 20.22 -3.26 -9.91
CA ASN A 570 20.33 -1.85 -10.28
C ASN A 570 19.08 -1.03 -9.91
N CYS A 571 18.06 -1.68 -9.33
CA CYS A 571 16.87 -1.03 -8.83
C CYS A 571 17.14 -0.38 -7.49
N PHE A 572 16.91 0.90 -7.38
CA PHE A 572 16.94 1.62 -6.13
C PHE A 572 15.55 2.00 -5.59
N PHE A 573 14.52 1.68 -6.35
CA PHE A 573 13.13 1.82 -5.92
C PHE A 573 12.24 0.84 -6.69
N THR A 574 11.30 0.18 -5.98
CA THR A 574 10.22 -0.64 -6.57
C THR A 574 8.93 -0.46 -5.78
N HIS A 575 7.79 -0.54 -6.47
CA HIS A 575 6.46 -0.40 -5.88
C HIS A 575 5.48 -1.32 -6.61
N TYR A 576 4.85 -2.24 -5.87
CA TYR A 576 3.83 -3.15 -6.43
C TYR A 576 2.51 -2.44 -6.68
N LEU A 577 1.92 -2.66 -7.84
CA LEU A 577 0.58 -2.17 -8.20
C LEU A 577 -0.46 -3.22 -7.84
N THR A 578 -1.25 -2.94 -6.80
CA THR A 578 -2.29 -3.85 -6.28
C THR A 578 -3.65 -3.18 -6.17
N GLY A 579 -3.82 -2.06 -6.85
CA GLY A 579 -5.02 -1.24 -6.76
C GLY A 579 -6.20 -1.80 -7.59
N ASP A 580 -7.41 -1.52 -7.12
CA ASP A 580 -8.67 -1.88 -7.77
C ASP A 580 -9.06 -0.82 -8.83
N TYR A 581 -8.16 -0.56 -9.77
CA TYR A 581 -8.29 0.41 -10.86
C TYR A 581 -7.45 -0.02 -12.06
N ARG A 582 -7.78 0.50 -13.24
CA ARG A 582 -7.10 0.21 -14.52
C ARG A 582 -6.09 1.26 -14.93
N THR A 583 -6.24 2.49 -14.45
CA THR A 583 -5.38 3.61 -14.84
C THR A 583 -4.90 4.34 -13.60
N LEU A 584 -3.62 4.62 -13.56
CA LEU A 584 -2.94 5.26 -12.43
C LEU A 584 -2.06 6.41 -12.94
N ASN A 585 -2.35 7.63 -12.51
CA ASN A 585 -1.37 8.71 -12.53
C ASN A 585 -0.34 8.41 -11.46
N TYR A 586 0.78 7.79 -11.86
CA TYR A 586 1.79 7.34 -10.91
C TYR A 586 2.46 8.52 -10.21
N GLY A 587 2.86 9.50 -10.99
CA GLY A 587 3.54 10.69 -10.47
C GLY A 587 4.38 11.36 -11.55
N TYR A 588 5.47 11.97 -11.14
CA TYR A 588 6.37 12.64 -12.07
C TYR A 588 7.82 12.66 -11.57
N ILE A 589 8.76 12.68 -12.49
CA ILE A 589 10.16 12.90 -12.22
C ILE A 589 10.45 14.40 -12.37
N ASP A 590 10.80 15.05 -11.25
CA ASP A 590 11.38 16.39 -11.27
C ASP A 590 12.85 16.27 -11.70
N VAL A 591 13.10 16.59 -12.96
CA VAL A 591 14.42 16.43 -13.59
C VAL A 591 15.43 17.41 -12.98
N GLN A 592 14.97 18.62 -12.65
CA GLN A 592 15.82 19.68 -12.10
C GLN A 592 16.37 19.31 -10.72
N ASN A 593 15.52 18.73 -9.88
CA ASN A 593 15.86 18.36 -8.50
C ASN A 593 16.22 16.88 -8.34
N ARG A 594 16.16 16.07 -9.41
CA ARG A 594 16.43 14.62 -9.42
C ARG A 594 15.56 13.88 -8.42
N VAL A 595 14.26 14.09 -8.50
CA VAL A 595 13.28 13.54 -7.55
C VAL A 595 12.14 12.88 -8.30
N LEU A 596 11.80 11.64 -7.91
CA LEU A 596 10.53 11.03 -8.26
C LEU A 596 9.50 11.42 -7.20
N ILE A 597 8.42 12.04 -7.62
CA ILE A 597 7.29 12.39 -6.76
C ILE A 597 6.11 11.50 -7.11
N PHE A 598 5.64 10.76 -6.12
CA PHE A 598 4.51 9.86 -6.26
C PHE A 598 3.18 10.62 -6.09
N ASP A 599 2.29 10.59 -7.07
CA ASP A 599 0.92 11.15 -6.98
C ASP A 599 -0.12 10.08 -6.63
N GLY A 600 -0.01 8.91 -7.22
CA GLY A 600 -0.79 7.72 -6.87
C GLY A 600 -2.29 7.90 -7.02
N LYS A 601 -2.77 8.64 -8.04
CA LYS A 601 -4.18 8.86 -8.26
C LYS A 601 -4.73 7.96 -9.33
N PRO A 602 -5.71 7.10 -9.02
CA PRO A 602 -6.51 6.44 -10.02
C PRO A 602 -7.19 7.49 -10.91
N ASP A 603 -7.02 7.35 -12.22
CA ASP A 603 -7.67 8.23 -13.19
C ASP A 603 -8.75 7.46 -13.97
N PRO A 604 -10.02 7.59 -13.59
CA PRO A 604 -11.11 6.94 -14.33
C PRO A 604 -11.37 7.57 -15.70
N SER A 605 -10.84 8.77 -15.98
CA SER A 605 -11.08 9.49 -17.23
C SER A 605 -10.20 9.04 -18.38
N ARG A 606 -9.20 8.16 -18.13
CA ARG A 606 -8.14 7.78 -19.07
C ARG A 606 -7.36 8.99 -19.60
N SER A 607 -7.23 10.02 -18.79
CA SER A 607 -6.42 11.20 -19.10
C SER A 607 -4.95 10.83 -19.02
N TYR A 608 -4.25 10.82 -20.14
CA TYR A 608 -2.82 10.53 -20.21
C TYR A 608 -1.94 11.70 -19.77
N TYR A 609 -2.55 12.80 -19.40
CA TYR A 609 -1.83 14.03 -19.07
C TYR A 609 -1.61 14.15 -17.57
N GLY A 610 -0.35 14.12 -17.16
CA GLY A 610 0.03 14.33 -15.77
C GLY A 610 -0.33 15.75 -15.33
N THR A 611 -0.90 15.84 -14.14
CA THR A 611 -1.15 17.15 -13.52
C THR A 611 0.17 17.77 -13.07
N ALA A 612 0.27 19.11 -13.17
CA ALA A 612 1.41 19.85 -12.62
C ALA A 612 1.64 19.53 -11.14
N PRO A 613 2.91 19.56 -10.68
CA PRO A 613 3.24 19.33 -9.27
C PRO A 613 2.40 20.22 -8.35
N ARG A 614 1.71 19.63 -7.37
CA ARG A 614 0.99 20.39 -6.36
C ARG A 614 1.94 20.69 -5.21
N ASN A 615 2.15 21.97 -4.89
CA ASN A 615 2.81 22.36 -3.67
C ASN A 615 1.95 21.91 -2.46
N ASN A 616 2.40 20.89 -1.78
CA ASN A 616 1.76 20.44 -0.54
C ASN A 616 2.34 21.25 0.62
N ALA A 617 1.47 21.92 1.33
CA ALA A 617 1.86 22.87 2.37
C ALA A 617 2.22 22.25 3.73
N PHE A 618 2.13 20.91 3.92
CA PHE A 618 2.55 20.23 5.15
C PHE A 618 3.61 19.18 4.84
N SER A 619 4.84 19.47 5.26
CA SER A 619 5.99 18.66 4.92
C SER A 619 6.33 17.60 5.97
N LEU A 620 7.10 16.60 5.58
CA LEU A 620 7.67 15.62 6.52
C LEU A 620 8.58 16.32 7.54
N ARG A 621 9.31 17.34 7.17
CA ARG A 621 10.14 18.13 8.08
C ARG A 621 9.30 18.78 9.17
N GLU A 622 8.22 19.47 8.80
CA GLU A 622 7.30 20.06 9.77
C GLU A 622 6.65 19.00 10.70
N TYR A 623 6.34 17.84 10.16
CA TYR A 623 5.84 16.72 10.97
C TYR A 623 6.89 16.24 11.98
N LEU A 624 8.14 16.07 11.56
CA LEU A 624 9.24 15.67 12.43
C LEU A 624 9.53 16.72 13.52
N GLU A 625 9.44 18.01 13.20
CA GLU A 625 9.54 19.08 14.21
C GLU A 625 8.46 18.95 15.28
N ILE A 626 7.20 18.69 14.87
CA ILE A 626 6.10 18.45 15.82
C ILE A 626 6.36 17.19 16.64
N LEU A 627 6.82 16.10 16.00
CA LEU A 627 7.14 14.85 16.66
C LEU A 627 8.27 15.00 17.69
N PHE A 628 9.37 15.66 17.31
CA PHE A 628 10.51 15.90 18.20
C PHE A 628 10.08 16.75 19.40
N ALA A 629 9.34 17.84 19.16
CA ALA A 629 8.80 18.64 20.25
C ALA A 629 7.82 17.88 21.14
N ALA A 630 7.07 16.93 20.61
CA ALA A 630 6.16 16.07 21.36
C ALA A 630 6.89 15.02 22.20
N GLN A 631 7.98 14.48 21.70
CA GLN A 631 8.77 13.42 22.33
C GLN A 631 9.93 13.94 23.22
N GLY A 632 10.17 15.25 23.24
CA GLY A 632 11.34 15.84 23.89
C GLY A 632 12.66 15.39 23.25
N ALA A 633 12.65 15.10 21.94
CA ALA A 633 13.81 14.72 21.19
C ALA A 633 14.60 15.97 20.76
N GLU A 634 15.94 15.87 20.73
CA GLU A 634 16.85 16.91 20.31
C GLU A 634 17.38 16.61 18.91
N ALA A 635 17.18 17.53 17.96
CA ALA A 635 17.76 17.39 16.63
C ALA A 635 19.26 17.73 16.65
N VAL A 636 20.10 16.85 16.11
CA VAL A 636 21.54 17.04 15.95
C VAL A 636 21.95 16.90 14.49
N SER A 637 22.96 17.68 14.08
CA SER A 637 23.40 17.69 12.68
C SER A 637 24.36 16.56 12.33
N GLU A 638 25.14 16.10 13.31
CA GLU A 638 26.21 15.12 13.12
C GLU A 638 25.76 13.73 13.54
N PRO A 639 25.85 12.70 12.67
CA PRO A 639 25.49 11.32 13.02
C PRO A 639 26.21 10.77 14.25
N GLY A 640 27.47 11.17 14.44
CA GLY A 640 28.29 10.74 15.60
C GLY A 640 27.82 11.29 16.97
N GLN A 641 26.92 12.27 16.99
CA GLN A 641 26.32 12.83 18.20
C GLN A 641 24.93 12.28 18.46
N ALA A 642 24.39 11.49 17.55
CA ALA A 642 23.02 11.00 17.59
C ALA A 642 22.90 9.66 18.31
N ASP A 643 21.89 9.54 19.18
CA ASP A 643 21.44 8.26 19.73
C ASP A 643 20.68 7.45 18.68
N VAL A 644 19.94 8.15 17.80
CA VAL A 644 19.13 7.58 16.71
C VAL A 644 19.37 8.35 15.43
N ILE A 645 19.52 7.65 14.33
CA ILE A 645 19.66 8.23 12.98
C ILE A 645 18.43 7.84 12.15
N LEU A 646 17.67 8.81 11.69
CA LEU A 646 16.56 8.61 10.78
C LEU A 646 17.06 8.59 9.33
N VAL A 647 16.81 7.52 8.60
CA VAL A 647 17.24 7.33 7.21
C VAL A 647 16.04 7.11 6.28
N MET A 648 16.14 7.55 5.04
CA MET A 648 15.08 7.35 4.04
C MET A 648 15.02 5.92 3.47
N GLY A 649 16.08 5.16 3.63
CA GLY A 649 16.19 3.81 3.12
C GLY A 649 16.24 2.76 4.22
N LYS A 650 16.77 1.60 3.87
CA LYS A 650 16.96 0.50 4.81
C LYS A 650 18.02 0.89 5.85
N PRO A 651 17.76 0.68 7.16
CA PRO A 651 18.77 0.87 8.18
C PRO A 651 19.97 -0.04 7.94
N ALA A 652 21.16 0.55 7.97
CA ALA A 652 22.45 -0.15 7.83
C ALA A 652 23.15 -0.40 9.18
N ALA A 653 22.76 0.34 10.23
CA ALA A 653 23.30 0.25 11.58
C ALA A 653 22.18 0.06 12.62
N GLU A 654 22.55 -0.46 13.80
CA GLU A 654 21.58 -0.76 14.88
C GLU A 654 20.85 0.49 15.39
N ASN A 655 21.49 1.65 15.35
CA ASN A 655 20.91 2.93 15.75
C ASN A 655 20.22 3.69 14.60
N GLU A 656 20.12 3.10 13.42
CA GLU A 656 19.38 3.66 12.30
C GLU A 656 17.91 3.17 12.28
N LEU A 657 16.99 4.08 12.02
CA LEU A 657 15.57 3.79 11.84
C LEU A 657 15.11 4.33 10.48
N SER A 658 14.40 3.49 9.74
CA SER A 658 13.82 3.90 8.47
C SER A 658 12.64 4.84 8.68
N LEU A 659 12.67 5.99 8.02
CA LEU A 659 11.54 6.92 7.98
C LEU A 659 10.33 6.35 7.22
N ILE A 660 10.57 5.40 6.31
CA ILE A 660 9.52 4.78 5.51
C ILE A 660 8.87 3.63 6.28
N ASP A 661 9.69 2.81 6.96
CA ASP A 661 9.22 1.58 7.62
C ASP A 661 8.81 1.80 9.10
N SER A 662 9.09 2.98 9.65
CA SER A 662 8.87 3.21 11.07
C SER A 662 7.39 3.41 11.41
N ASN A 663 6.83 2.48 12.16
CA ASN A 663 5.44 2.51 12.66
C ASN A 663 5.11 3.70 13.57
N PHE A 664 6.11 4.53 13.97
CA PHE A 664 5.85 5.70 14.80
C PHE A 664 5.19 6.86 14.03
N PHE A 665 5.15 6.81 12.69
CA PHE A 665 4.34 7.72 11.88
C PHE A 665 2.86 7.34 11.84
N MET A 666 2.57 6.06 12.07
CA MET A 666 1.24 5.50 11.95
C MET A 666 1.04 4.51 13.09
N GLU A 667 -0.01 4.71 13.82
CA GLU A 667 -0.42 3.76 14.85
C GLU A 667 -0.84 2.46 14.20
N SER A 668 -0.28 1.34 14.70
CA SER A 668 -1.01 0.09 14.71
C SER A 668 -2.26 0.32 15.59
N GLU A 669 -3.45 0.17 15.01
CA GLU A 669 -4.70 0.15 15.78
C GLU A 669 -4.74 -1.02 16.76
#